data_f843d74999c951b278039c62598c5474
#
_entry.id   f843d74999c951b278039c62598c5474
#
_cell.length_a   1.000
_cell.length_b   1.000
_cell.length_c   1.000
_cell.angle_alpha   90.00
_cell.angle_beta   90.00
_cell.angle_gamma   90.00
#
_symmetry.space_group_name_H-M   'P 1'
#
loop_
_entity.id
_entity.type
_entity.pdbx_description
1 polymer ?
#
loop_
_entity_poly.entity_id
_entity_poly.type
_entity_poly.pdbx_seq_one_letter_code
_entity_poly.pdbx_strand_id
1 'polypeptide(L)'
;MLVVAPAPAVAAGPTPASWELTADMTRARGFAPIVALGDGSVITAGGTDGLTYTATAERWSGGTWSDAGSIGQAVAGQVAALLPDGKALFAGGAGMTSYYAYGDVFDPTSGTWTQTPAMAHAHAYGVAAQLENGDVMVIGGYDGGSTLVTGAVDIYSASAGTWSAAAPLPQARYAFTATTLEDGRVLVAGGDTGTLAPGSALASALIYDPDTDTWTAAESMSTVRVDAAAVRLEDGRVLVAGGTNASGIAQKTVEIYDPATGHWTATGFMTMVRAGLSLSVLPDGRLLAAGGFGASPSQALTTTDLYDPTLGGWTASGPMTFGRRYQSVASLADGSIMAAGGHVYGSGYTATVEIYTPPPAKLTFPATTYHPVPPTRLLDTRAGIGLSSWFYGLTPRRFQVAGADYRGFVPVPVGAVAVTGNLTVTRSTTPGTLVIGPVFTAAPTYWTLSHGTRDNRANNVTVALDADGMLSVVFLGSGRTHVVFDVTGYFTADDTGATFFPLTPSRLLDSRRGIGGIKGRFVAGRDKTFQVTGRGGVPANAVAVTGNFTLVKPTALGWAFVGPSAVLQNIRSSTLNADRGDTRANGTTVKLGPGGTLGVLWSGPPGSTADLLFDVTGYWLDGPVGSKFVPIEPTRFVDTRANLPFTGPIHVNSAVTIPMAGRGDIDPNADGIAGNLTATAQTIAGYMAVAPKWDPGEIPTFSTINFPKGDTRNNGFDVALGPGGSIGVIYEPTLGGTTHFTIDITGYFIPASSP
;
A
#
# COMPACT_ATOMS: atom_id res chain seq x y z
N MET A 1 32.76 -33.52 27.34
CA MET A 1 32.45 -33.18 25.94
C MET A 1 30.98 -32.86 25.90
N LEU A 2 30.64 -31.57 26.05
CA LEU A 2 29.26 -31.13 25.96
C LEU A 2 28.90 -31.05 24.47
N VAL A 3 27.92 -31.85 24.04
CA VAL A 3 27.34 -31.75 22.71
C VAL A 3 26.41 -30.54 22.72
N VAL A 4 26.83 -29.45 22.11
CA VAL A 4 25.97 -28.28 21.84
C VAL A 4 25.04 -28.73 20.72
N ALA A 5 23.73 -28.81 21.02
CA ALA A 5 22.70 -29.01 20.01
C ALA A 5 22.74 -27.82 19.01
N PRO A 6 22.58 -28.06 17.70
CA PRO A 6 22.51 -26.98 16.73
C PRO A 6 21.28 -26.12 17.06
N ALA A 7 21.47 -24.80 16.99
CA ALA A 7 20.37 -23.85 17.13
C ALA A 7 19.28 -24.19 16.09
N PRO A 8 17.99 -24.11 16.44
CA PRO A 8 16.92 -24.34 15.49
C PRO A 8 17.08 -23.39 14.30
N ALA A 9 16.93 -23.93 13.09
CA ALA A 9 16.94 -23.12 11.88
C ALA A 9 15.87 -22.03 12.02
N VAL A 10 16.29 -20.78 11.92
CA VAL A 10 15.38 -19.64 11.85
C VAL A 10 14.49 -19.87 10.64
N ALA A 11 13.19 -20.03 10.87
CA ALA A 11 12.22 -20.08 9.78
C ALA A 11 12.44 -18.86 8.89
N ALA A 12 12.59 -19.05 7.59
CA ALA A 12 12.67 -17.96 6.65
C ALA A 12 11.40 -17.12 6.84
N GLY A 13 11.57 -15.81 7.03
CA GLY A 13 10.42 -14.88 7.05
C GLY A 13 9.64 -15.01 5.73
N PRO A 14 8.37 -14.56 5.70
CA PRO A 14 7.57 -14.62 4.49
C PRO A 14 8.32 -13.97 3.32
N THR A 15 8.29 -14.64 2.19
CA THR A 15 8.95 -14.22 0.95
C THR A 15 8.38 -12.85 0.53
N PRO A 16 9.23 -11.85 0.25
CA PRO A 16 8.74 -10.58 -0.30
C PRO A 16 8.04 -10.82 -1.63
N ALA A 17 7.08 -9.94 -1.96
CA ALA A 17 6.51 -9.88 -3.30
C ALA A 17 7.64 -9.89 -4.34
N SER A 18 7.75 -10.94 -5.11
CA SER A 18 8.89 -11.14 -6.02
C SER A 18 8.45 -11.74 -7.34
N TRP A 19 9.17 -11.37 -8.38
CA TRP A 19 9.14 -12.04 -9.66
C TRP A 19 10.30 -13.03 -9.73
N GLU A 20 10.02 -14.25 -10.14
CA GLU A 20 11.02 -15.29 -10.33
C GLU A 20 10.91 -15.85 -11.74
N LEU A 21 12.08 -16.06 -12.38
CA LEU A 21 12.14 -16.76 -13.65
C LEU A 21 11.72 -18.22 -13.46
N THR A 22 10.90 -18.70 -14.39
CA THR A 22 10.58 -20.12 -14.53
C THR A 22 11.11 -20.61 -15.88
N ALA A 23 10.79 -21.86 -16.25
CA ALA A 23 11.19 -22.38 -17.56
C ALA A 23 10.63 -21.51 -18.68
N ASP A 24 11.46 -21.19 -19.65
CA ASP A 24 11.07 -20.45 -20.85
C ASP A 24 10.19 -21.30 -21.77
N MET A 25 9.31 -20.66 -22.53
CA MET A 25 8.66 -21.28 -23.68
C MET A 25 9.73 -21.71 -24.71
N THR A 26 9.41 -22.68 -25.54
CA THR A 26 10.34 -23.13 -26.60
C THR A 26 10.49 -22.08 -27.72
N ARG A 27 9.54 -21.13 -27.82
CA ARG A 27 9.53 -20.05 -28.84
C ARG A 27 9.23 -18.70 -28.22
N ALA A 28 9.87 -17.66 -28.74
CA ALA A 28 9.47 -16.29 -28.47
C ALA A 28 8.07 -16.02 -29.02
N ARG A 29 7.20 -15.41 -28.19
CA ARG A 29 5.82 -15.13 -28.55
C ARG A 29 5.42 -13.71 -28.16
N GLY A 30 5.12 -12.88 -29.14
CA GLY A 30 4.43 -11.62 -28.97
C GLY A 30 2.97 -11.76 -29.37
N PHE A 31 2.08 -11.04 -28.68
CA PHE A 31 0.63 -11.05 -28.95
C PHE A 31 0.02 -12.46 -29.00
N ALA A 32 0.52 -13.36 -28.15
CA ALA A 32 -0.03 -14.69 -27.93
C ALA A 32 -0.68 -14.71 -26.56
N PRO A 33 -1.99 -14.90 -26.46
CA PRO A 33 -2.66 -14.98 -25.17
C PRO A 33 -2.28 -16.28 -24.45
N ILE A 34 -2.36 -16.25 -23.11
CA ILE A 34 -2.26 -17.42 -22.25
C ILE A 34 -3.56 -17.63 -21.50
N VAL A 35 -3.92 -18.89 -21.25
CA VAL A 35 -5.11 -19.27 -20.48
C VAL A 35 -4.69 -20.23 -19.37
N ALA A 36 -5.01 -19.87 -18.12
CA ALA A 36 -4.91 -20.81 -17.00
C ALA A 36 -6.08 -21.80 -17.07
N LEU A 37 -5.77 -23.10 -17.02
CA LEU A 37 -6.75 -24.18 -17.10
C LEU A 37 -7.14 -24.68 -15.69
N GLY A 38 -8.30 -25.32 -15.59
CA GLY A 38 -8.83 -25.80 -14.32
C GLY A 38 -7.98 -26.89 -13.62
N ASP A 39 -7.06 -27.50 -14.33
CA ASP A 39 -6.11 -28.49 -13.79
C ASP A 39 -4.78 -27.85 -13.28
N GLY A 40 -4.70 -26.54 -13.24
CA GLY A 40 -3.54 -25.78 -12.80
C GLY A 40 -2.45 -25.61 -13.85
N SER A 41 -2.65 -26.11 -15.08
CA SER A 41 -1.73 -25.85 -16.20
C SER A 41 -2.09 -24.56 -16.92
N VAL A 42 -1.18 -24.07 -17.78
CA VAL A 42 -1.39 -22.87 -18.61
C VAL A 42 -1.13 -23.25 -20.07
N ILE A 43 -2.02 -22.83 -20.97
CA ILE A 43 -1.90 -23.03 -22.41
C ILE A 43 -1.67 -21.73 -23.15
N THR A 44 -0.78 -21.72 -24.14
CA THR A 44 -0.60 -20.64 -25.11
C THR A 44 -0.57 -21.20 -26.52
N ALA A 45 -1.02 -20.41 -27.49
CA ALA A 45 -0.96 -20.79 -28.89
C ALA A 45 -0.73 -19.57 -29.78
N GLY A 46 -0.13 -19.77 -30.95
CA GLY A 46 0.14 -18.69 -31.87
C GLY A 46 1.22 -17.71 -31.42
N GLY A 47 1.12 -16.48 -31.89
CA GLY A 47 2.06 -15.40 -31.60
C GLY A 47 3.10 -15.18 -32.71
N THR A 48 3.97 -14.19 -32.51
CA THR A 48 5.05 -13.85 -33.44
C THR A 48 6.38 -13.64 -32.69
N ASP A 49 7.47 -13.99 -33.33
CA ASP A 49 8.84 -13.65 -32.91
C ASP A 49 9.32 -12.31 -33.53
N GLY A 50 8.45 -11.63 -34.31
CA GLY A 50 8.75 -10.41 -35.02
C GLY A 50 9.16 -10.63 -36.47
N LEU A 51 9.48 -11.87 -36.86
CA LEU A 51 9.85 -12.26 -38.22
C LEU A 51 8.81 -13.22 -38.84
N THR A 52 8.28 -14.11 -37.98
CA THR A 52 7.35 -15.17 -38.39
C THR A 52 6.15 -15.23 -37.44
N TYR A 53 5.02 -15.68 -37.97
CA TYR A 53 3.86 -16.09 -37.18
C TYR A 53 3.95 -17.59 -36.94
N THR A 54 3.42 -18.06 -35.79
CA THR A 54 3.41 -19.49 -35.50
C THR A 54 2.00 -20.01 -35.26
N ALA A 55 1.77 -21.28 -35.56
CA ALA A 55 0.55 -22.01 -35.18
C ALA A 55 0.78 -22.90 -33.97
N THR A 56 2.02 -23.09 -33.52
CA THR A 56 2.34 -24.02 -32.43
C THR A 56 1.73 -23.57 -31.12
N ALA A 57 1.34 -24.56 -30.32
CA ALA A 57 0.85 -24.36 -28.95
C ALA A 57 1.83 -25.01 -27.95
N GLU A 58 1.91 -24.41 -26.76
CA GLU A 58 2.72 -24.93 -25.67
C GLU A 58 1.90 -24.91 -24.37
N ARG A 59 2.06 -25.97 -23.57
CA ARG A 59 1.40 -26.11 -22.26
C ARG A 59 2.43 -26.12 -21.16
N TRP A 60 2.25 -25.23 -20.19
CA TRP A 60 3.03 -25.22 -18.95
C TRP A 60 2.35 -26.08 -17.90
N SER A 61 3.11 -26.97 -17.28
CA SER A 61 2.65 -27.78 -16.14
C SER A 61 3.86 -28.20 -15.30
N GLY A 62 3.73 -28.12 -13.99
CA GLY A 62 4.78 -28.54 -13.06
C GLY A 62 6.12 -27.79 -13.25
N GLY A 63 6.08 -26.52 -13.66
CA GLY A 63 7.27 -25.69 -13.84
C GLY A 63 7.94 -25.80 -15.20
N THR A 64 7.38 -26.55 -16.18
CA THR A 64 7.98 -26.75 -17.51
C THR A 64 6.96 -26.57 -18.63
N TRP A 65 7.45 -26.13 -19.80
CA TRP A 65 6.67 -26.06 -21.05
C TRP A 65 6.86 -27.30 -21.88
N SER A 66 5.80 -27.77 -22.48
CA SER A 66 5.80 -28.89 -23.44
C SER A 66 4.99 -28.57 -24.66
N ASP A 67 5.29 -29.24 -25.77
CA ASP A 67 4.48 -29.13 -26.99
C ASP A 67 3.04 -29.57 -26.71
N ALA A 68 2.09 -28.74 -27.15
CA ALA A 68 0.64 -28.96 -27.04
C ALA A 68 -0.04 -28.99 -28.41
N GLY A 69 0.71 -29.29 -29.47
CA GLY A 69 0.18 -29.35 -30.85
C GLY A 69 0.12 -27.98 -31.51
N SER A 70 -0.89 -27.76 -32.32
CA SER A 70 -1.01 -26.53 -33.11
C SER A 70 -2.46 -26.17 -33.37
N ILE A 71 -2.75 -24.87 -33.39
CA ILE A 71 -3.99 -24.28 -33.92
C ILE A 71 -4.01 -24.33 -35.45
N GLY A 72 -5.18 -24.13 -36.05
CA GLY A 72 -5.37 -24.28 -37.50
C GLY A 72 -4.56 -23.31 -38.34
N GLN A 73 -4.11 -22.16 -37.79
CA GLN A 73 -3.45 -21.10 -38.57
C GLN A 73 -2.30 -20.47 -37.76
N ALA A 74 -1.25 -20.02 -38.47
CA ALA A 74 -0.15 -19.25 -37.89
C ALA A 74 -0.59 -17.77 -37.72
N VAL A 75 -0.88 -17.36 -36.50
CA VAL A 75 -1.46 -16.05 -36.18
C VAL A 75 -0.88 -15.43 -34.93
N ALA A 76 -1.01 -14.10 -34.82
CA ALA A 76 -0.81 -13.34 -33.57
C ALA A 76 -1.96 -12.34 -33.41
N GLY A 77 -2.13 -11.81 -32.18
CA GLY A 77 -3.20 -10.87 -31.87
C GLY A 77 -4.59 -11.51 -31.83
N GLN A 78 -4.65 -12.83 -31.59
CA GLN A 78 -5.89 -13.51 -31.25
C GLN A 78 -6.30 -13.20 -29.80
N VAL A 79 -7.59 -13.36 -29.53
CA VAL A 79 -8.12 -13.37 -28.16
C VAL A 79 -8.17 -14.79 -27.63
N ALA A 80 -8.21 -14.96 -26.30
CA ALA A 80 -8.47 -16.26 -25.71
C ALA A 80 -9.32 -16.15 -24.44
N ALA A 81 -10.06 -17.22 -24.12
CA ALA A 81 -10.88 -17.31 -22.94
C ALA A 81 -10.96 -18.77 -22.45
N LEU A 82 -11.10 -18.94 -21.12
CA LEU A 82 -11.46 -20.22 -20.53
C LEU A 82 -12.97 -20.41 -20.64
N LEU A 83 -13.39 -21.55 -21.17
CA LEU A 83 -14.80 -21.91 -21.29
C LEU A 83 -15.33 -22.59 -20.01
N PRO A 84 -16.63 -22.57 -19.75
CA PRO A 84 -17.22 -23.18 -18.55
C PRO A 84 -16.97 -24.68 -18.41
N ASP A 85 -16.73 -25.40 -19.52
CA ASP A 85 -16.40 -26.82 -19.55
C ASP A 85 -14.91 -27.12 -19.32
N GLY A 86 -14.12 -26.08 -19.00
CA GLY A 86 -12.67 -26.18 -18.71
C GLY A 86 -11.77 -26.18 -19.95
N LYS A 87 -12.33 -26.08 -21.15
CA LYS A 87 -11.57 -25.92 -22.40
C LYS A 87 -11.14 -24.47 -22.62
N ALA A 88 -10.16 -24.25 -23.48
CA ALA A 88 -9.67 -22.91 -23.82
C ALA A 88 -9.99 -22.59 -25.29
N LEU A 89 -10.70 -21.49 -25.51
CA LEU A 89 -10.98 -20.91 -26.84
C LEU A 89 -9.87 -19.93 -27.20
N PHE A 90 -9.35 -20.04 -28.42
CA PHE A 90 -8.49 -19.05 -29.07
C PHE A 90 -9.17 -18.62 -30.38
N ALA A 91 -9.32 -17.30 -30.61
CA ALA A 91 -10.14 -16.83 -31.72
C ALA A 91 -9.55 -15.62 -32.44
N GLY A 92 -9.72 -15.56 -33.76
CA GLY A 92 -9.27 -14.48 -34.60
C GLY A 92 -7.76 -14.44 -34.82
N GLY A 93 -7.21 -13.23 -34.90
CA GLY A 93 -5.80 -12.96 -35.12
C GLY A 93 -5.45 -12.62 -36.57
N ALA A 94 -4.22 -12.15 -36.73
CA ALA A 94 -3.62 -11.81 -38.02
C ALA A 94 -2.47 -12.76 -38.36
N GLY A 95 -2.44 -13.25 -39.57
CA GLY A 95 -1.25 -13.88 -40.17
C GLY A 95 -0.48 -12.89 -40.99
N MET A 96 0.46 -13.40 -41.83
CA MET A 96 1.35 -12.56 -42.61
C MET A 96 0.64 -11.70 -43.67
N THR A 97 -0.46 -12.21 -44.22
CA THR A 97 -1.20 -11.56 -45.33
C THR A 97 -2.71 -11.58 -45.15
N SER A 98 -3.21 -12.11 -44.06
CA SER A 98 -4.63 -12.36 -43.86
C SER A 98 -5.06 -12.14 -42.39
N TYR A 99 -6.30 -11.75 -42.25
CA TYR A 99 -7.00 -11.69 -40.94
C TYR A 99 -7.98 -12.87 -40.89
N TYR A 100 -8.13 -13.46 -39.70
CA TYR A 100 -8.84 -14.73 -39.58
C TYR A 100 -10.16 -14.60 -38.82
N ALA A 101 -11.19 -15.28 -39.37
CA ALA A 101 -12.52 -15.40 -38.79
C ALA A 101 -12.76 -16.83 -38.25
N TYR A 102 -11.77 -17.41 -37.62
CA TYR A 102 -11.86 -18.76 -37.05
C TYR A 102 -11.40 -18.74 -35.60
N GLY A 103 -11.85 -19.74 -34.86
CA GLY A 103 -11.33 -20.07 -33.52
C GLY A 103 -10.89 -21.53 -33.46
N ASP A 104 -10.08 -21.83 -32.49
CA ASP A 104 -9.64 -23.18 -32.12
C ASP A 104 -9.91 -23.38 -30.63
N VAL A 105 -10.44 -24.54 -30.25
CA VAL A 105 -10.72 -24.91 -28.86
C VAL A 105 -9.76 -26.03 -28.46
N PHE A 106 -9.01 -25.79 -27.38
CA PHE A 106 -8.14 -26.77 -26.75
C PHE A 106 -8.90 -27.53 -25.66
N ASP A 107 -8.89 -28.85 -25.71
CA ASP A 107 -9.42 -29.73 -24.65
C ASP A 107 -8.24 -30.24 -23.80
N PRO A 108 -8.10 -29.78 -22.53
CA PRO A 108 -6.98 -30.19 -21.69
C PRO A 108 -7.01 -31.67 -21.30
N THR A 109 -8.16 -32.35 -21.37
CA THR A 109 -8.33 -33.74 -21.02
C THR A 109 -7.79 -34.67 -22.12
N SER A 110 -8.10 -34.37 -23.38
CA SER A 110 -7.61 -35.14 -24.53
C SER A 110 -6.28 -34.62 -25.08
N GLY A 111 -5.90 -33.37 -24.76
CA GLY A 111 -4.73 -32.69 -25.33
C GLY A 111 -4.91 -32.33 -26.81
N THR A 112 -6.14 -32.21 -27.31
CA THR A 112 -6.42 -32.02 -28.72
C THR A 112 -7.02 -30.63 -29.00
N TRP A 113 -6.79 -30.15 -30.24
CA TRP A 113 -7.38 -28.93 -30.79
C TRP A 113 -8.53 -29.24 -31.73
N THR A 114 -9.59 -28.47 -31.63
CA THR A 114 -10.75 -28.56 -32.54
C THR A 114 -11.05 -27.18 -33.08
N GLN A 115 -11.05 -27.02 -34.42
CA GLN A 115 -11.41 -25.75 -35.05
C GLN A 115 -12.92 -25.52 -34.92
N THR A 116 -13.31 -24.26 -34.58
CA THR A 116 -14.70 -23.84 -34.53
C THR A 116 -15.28 -23.61 -35.94
N PRO A 117 -16.58 -23.54 -36.10
CA PRO A 117 -17.19 -22.88 -37.27
C PRO A 117 -16.62 -21.47 -37.45
N ALA A 118 -16.79 -20.91 -38.66
CA ALA A 118 -16.31 -19.55 -38.91
C ALA A 118 -17.17 -18.51 -38.16
N MET A 119 -16.50 -17.45 -37.65
CA MET A 119 -17.12 -16.19 -37.24
C MET A 119 -17.69 -15.47 -38.47
N ALA A 120 -18.61 -14.55 -38.28
CA ALA A 120 -19.07 -13.68 -39.36
C ALA A 120 -17.99 -12.68 -39.80
N HIS A 121 -17.10 -12.27 -38.87
CA HIS A 121 -16.09 -11.27 -39.13
C HIS A 121 -14.71 -11.75 -38.64
N ALA A 122 -13.64 -11.21 -39.25
CA ALA A 122 -12.30 -11.38 -38.72
C ALA A 122 -12.02 -10.39 -37.59
N HIS A 123 -11.30 -10.86 -36.58
CA HIS A 123 -10.89 -10.04 -35.43
C HIS A 123 -9.41 -10.26 -35.12
N ALA A 124 -8.57 -9.29 -35.43
CA ALA A 124 -7.18 -9.30 -34.97
C ALA A 124 -6.95 -8.13 -34.02
N TYR A 125 -6.24 -8.38 -32.92
CA TYR A 125 -6.04 -7.37 -31.87
C TYR A 125 -7.35 -6.78 -31.33
N GLY A 126 -8.42 -7.57 -31.37
CA GLY A 126 -9.69 -7.31 -30.71
C GLY A 126 -9.60 -7.58 -29.21
N VAL A 127 -10.70 -7.43 -28.52
CA VAL A 127 -10.82 -7.73 -27.08
C VAL A 127 -11.88 -8.79 -26.87
N ALA A 128 -11.63 -9.76 -25.98
CA ALA A 128 -12.66 -10.70 -25.53
C ALA A 128 -13.28 -10.27 -24.22
N ALA A 129 -14.58 -10.48 -24.09
CA ALA A 129 -15.31 -10.42 -22.82
C ALA A 129 -16.11 -11.71 -22.63
N GLN A 130 -16.00 -12.32 -21.46
CA GLN A 130 -16.80 -13.48 -21.11
C GLN A 130 -18.15 -12.99 -20.57
N LEU A 131 -19.25 -13.46 -21.14
CA LEU A 131 -20.60 -13.16 -20.70
C LEU A 131 -20.98 -14.03 -19.49
N GLU A 132 -22.00 -13.63 -18.74
CA GLU A 132 -22.42 -14.31 -17.52
C GLU A 132 -22.88 -15.76 -17.76
N ASN A 133 -23.46 -16.04 -18.96
CA ASN A 133 -23.82 -17.39 -19.36
C ASN A 133 -22.64 -18.27 -19.79
N GLY A 134 -21.42 -17.74 -19.74
CA GLY A 134 -20.19 -18.40 -20.15
C GLY A 134 -19.82 -18.29 -21.62
N ASP A 135 -20.64 -17.66 -22.44
CA ASP A 135 -20.33 -17.36 -23.84
C ASP A 135 -19.21 -16.34 -23.94
N VAL A 136 -18.49 -16.30 -25.07
CA VAL A 136 -17.34 -15.42 -25.28
C VAL A 136 -17.63 -14.44 -26.39
N MET A 137 -17.68 -13.15 -26.05
CA MET A 137 -17.87 -12.05 -26.96
C MET A 137 -16.50 -11.57 -27.48
N VAL A 138 -16.32 -11.47 -28.78
CA VAL A 138 -15.11 -10.93 -29.45
C VAL A 138 -15.49 -9.62 -30.13
N ILE A 139 -14.75 -8.54 -29.80
CA ILE A 139 -15.15 -7.17 -30.10
C ILE A 139 -14.05 -6.45 -30.86
N GLY A 140 -14.39 -5.78 -31.96
CA GLY A 140 -13.55 -4.81 -32.66
C GLY A 140 -12.20 -5.34 -33.15
N GLY A 141 -11.19 -4.51 -33.16
CA GLY A 141 -9.85 -4.81 -33.67
C GLY A 141 -9.72 -4.51 -35.17
N TYR A 142 -9.03 -5.39 -35.93
CA TYR A 142 -8.80 -5.28 -37.37
C TYR A 142 -9.44 -6.44 -38.10
N ASP A 143 -10.10 -6.16 -39.23
CA ASP A 143 -10.74 -7.17 -40.11
C ASP A 143 -10.11 -7.32 -41.50
N GLY A 144 -9.12 -6.48 -41.84
CA GLY A 144 -8.50 -6.47 -43.14
C GLY A 144 -9.32 -5.80 -44.24
N GLY A 145 -10.45 -5.21 -43.92
CA GLY A 145 -11.27 -4.42 -44.82
C GLY A 145 -10.64 -3.08 -45.21
N SER A 146 -11.37 -2.26 -45.94
CA SER A 146 -10.87 -0.97 -46.49
C SER A 146 -10.57 0.05 -45.38
N THR A 147 -11.19 -0.07 -44.21
CA THR A 147 -10.99 0.81 -43.05
C THR A 147 -9.97 0.23 -42.07
N LEU A 148 -9.59 -1.04 -42.20
CA LEU A 148 -8.71 -1.82 -41.34
C LEU A 148 -9.27 -2.03 -39.91
N VAL A 149 -9.79 -1.01 -39.25
CA VAL A 149 -10.39 -1.10 -37.90
C VAL A 149 -11.87 -1.41 -38.01
N THR A 150 -12.32 -2.42 -37.28
CA THR A 150 -13.71 -2.88 -37.32
C THR A 150 -14.47 -2.55 -36.05
N GLY A 151 -15.78 -2.36 -36.18
CA GLY A 151 -16.73 -2.34 -35.06
C GLY A 151 -17.49 -3.66 -34.91
N ALA A 152 -17.16 -4.68 -35.68
CA ALA A 152 -17.84 -5.97 -35.65
C ALA A 152 -17.78 -6.62 -34.26
N VAL A 153 -18.79 -7.43 -33.99
CA VAL A 153 -18.90 -8.19 -32.74
C VAL A 153 -19.41 -9.58 -33.09
N ASP A 154 -18.71 -10.60 -32.63
CA ASP A 154 -19.10 -12.00 -32.76
C ASP A 154 -19.15 -12.67 -31.38
N ILE A 155 -20.17 -13.50 -31.12
CA ILE A 155 -20.33 -14.21 -29.85
C ILE A 155 -20.20 -15.72 -30.10
N TYR A 156 -19.29 -16.37 -29.37
CA TYR A 156 -19.15 -17.81 -29.32
C TYR A 156 -20.04 -18.38 -28.23
N SER A 157 -20.99 -19.21 -28.59
CA SER A 157 -21.79 -19.97 -27.65
C SER A 157 -20.96 -21.16 -27.12
N ALA A 158 -20.60 -21.09 -25.86
CA ALA A 158 -19.82 -22.15 -25.21
C ALA A 158 -20.57 -23.48 -25.16
N SER A 159 -21.90 -23.44 -25.05
CA SER A 159 -22.76 -24.62 -24.98
C SER A 159 -23.04 -25.23 -26.35
N ALA A 160 -23.19 -24.41 -27.41
CA ALA A 160 -23.52 -24.86 -28.76
C ALA A 160 -22.27 -25.11 -29.62
N GLY A 161 -21.11 -24.52 -29.27
CA GLY A 161 -19.90 -24.58 -30.07
C GLY A 161 -19.97 -23.80 -31.39
N THR A 162 -20.82 -22.75 -31.47
CA THR A 162 -21.10 -22.00 -32.68
C THR A 162 -20.95 -20.50 -32.45
N TRP A 163 -20.71 -19.76 -33.55
CA TRP A 163 -20.63 -18.30 -33.56
C TRP A 163 -21.94 -17.68 -34.07
N SER A 164 -22.24 -16.51 -33.50
CA SER A 164 -23.31 -15.62 -34.00
C SER A 164 -22.81 -14.18 -34.03
N ALA A 165 -23.15 -13.42 -35.08
CA ALA A 165 -22.90 -11.98 -35.08
C ALA A 165 -23.82 -11.28 -34.10
N ALA A 166 -23.35 -10.26 -33.43
CA ALA A 166 -24.08 -9.37 -32.52
C ALA A 166 -24.05 -7.93 -33.01
N ALA A 167 -24.80 -7.03 -32.37
CA ALA A 167 -24.86 -5.63 -32.72
C ALA A 167 -23.43 -5.03 -32.71
N PRO A 168 -22.99 -4.38 -33.83
CA PRO A 168 -21.66 -3.83 -33.92
C PRO A 168 -21.49 -2.59 -33.03
N LEU A 169 -20.25 -2.30 -32.61
CA LEU A 169 -19.90 -1.04 -31.95
C LEU A 169 -20.36 0.15 -32.82
N PRO A 170 -21.01 1.17 -32.23
CA PRO A 170 -21.36 2.40 -32.98
C PRO A 170 -20.16 3.14 -33.60
N GLN A 171 -18.98 2.90 -33.05
CA GLN A 171 -17.72 3.42 -33.56
C GLN A 171 -16.65 2.34 -33.49
N ALA A 172 -16.09 1.98 -34.63
CA ALA A 172 -15.00 1.02 -34.77
C ALA A 172 -13.78 1.44 -33.93
N ARG A 173 -13.14 0.49 -33.25
CA ARG A 173 -11.97 0.77 -32.40
C ARG A 173 -11.07 -0.46 -32.19
N TYR A 174 -9.80 -0.17 -31.87
CA TYR A 174 -8.81 -1.15 -31.40
C TYR A 174 -8.08 -0.58 -30.16
N ALA A 175 -7.26 -1.41 -29.47
CA ALA A 175 -6.51 -1.01 -28.29
C ALA A 175 -7.36 -0.37 -27.17
N PHE A 176 -8.60 -0.81 -27.05
CA PHE A 176 -9.58 -0.43 -26.01
C PHE A 176 -9.64 -1.52 -24.93
N THR A 177 -10.43 -1.27 -23.90
CA THR A 177 -10.73 -2.25 -22.86
C THR A 177 -12.18 -2.72 -22.92
N ALA A 178 -12.43 -4.00 -22.60
CA ALA A 178 -13.77 -4.55 -22.41
C ALA A 178 -13.81 -5.32 -21.08
N THR A 179 -14.85 -5.08 -20.28
CA THR A 179 -15.00 -5.68 -18.94
C THR A 179 -16.46 -6.02 -18.69
N THR A 180 -16.74 -7.27 -18.34
CA THR A 180 -18.08 -7.71 -17.95
C THR A 180 -18.42 -7.18 -16.57
N LEU A 181 -19.52 -6.46 -16.45
CA LEU A 181 -20.07 -5.91 -15.21
C LEU A 181 -20.74 -7.01 -14.38
N GLU A 182 -21.06 -6.69 -13.14
CA GLU A 182 -21.71 -7.64 -12.22
C GLU A 182 -23.14 -8.02 -12.66
N ASP A 183 -23.78 -7.13 -13.40
CA ASP A 183 -25.13 -7.34 -13.96
C ASP A 183 -25.13 -8.02 -15.35
N GLY A 184 -24.00 -8.56 -15.79
CA GLY A 184 -23.84 -9.28 -17.06
C GLY A 184 -23.62 -8.40 -18.30
N ARG A 185 -23.81 -7.07 -18.21
CA ARG A 185 -23.51 -6.13 -19.29
C ARG A 185 -21.99 -6.00 -19.52
N VAL A 186 -21.57 -5.50 -20.66
CA VAL A 186 -20.15 -5.33 -21.00
C VAL A 186 -19.82 -3.86 -21.19
N LEU A 187 -18.89 -3.34 -20.37
CA LEU A 187 -18.33 -1.99 -20.50
C LEU A 187 -17.15 -2.02 -21.48
N VAL A 188 -17.21 -1.19 -22.52
CA VAL A 188 -16.10 -0.90 -23.43
C VAL A 188 -15.63 0.52 -23.22
N ALA A 189 -14.33 0.75 -23.04
CA ALA A 189 -13.79 2.08 -22.75
C ALA A 189 -12.49 2.36 -23.53
N GLY A 190 -12.36 3.58 -24.06
CA GLY A 190 -11.16 4.07 -24.74
C GLY A 190 -10.93 3.46 -26.12
N GLY A 191 -9.66 3.36 -26.47
CA GLY A 191 -9.17 2.84 -27.76
C GLY A 191 -8.86 3.92 -28.79
N ASP A 192 -8.63 3.50 -30.01
CA ASP A 192 -8.34 4.35 -31.19
C ASP A 192 -9.13 3.88 -32.40
N THR A 193 -9.60 4.83 -33.21
CA THR A 193 -10.38 4.54 -34.44
C THR A 193 -9.51 4.14 -35.64
N GLY A 194 -8.18 4.18 -35.49
CA GLY A 194 -7.24 3.85 -36.57
C GLY A 194 -7.09 4.95 -37.63
N THR A 195 -7.78 6.07 -37.52
CA THR A 195 -7.58 7.21 -38.40
C THR A 195 -6.39 8.01 -37.90
N LEU A 196 -5.47 8.38 -38.78
CA LEU A 196 -4.34 9.25 -38.39
C LEU A 196 -4.75 10.72 -38.15
N ALA A 197 -6.04 10.98 -38.05
CA ALA A 197 -6.59 12.31 -37.83
C ALA A 197 -6.54 12.68 -36.30
N PRO A 198 -6.41 13.97 -35.96
CA PRO A 198 -6.59 14.42 -34.58
C PRO A 198 -7.96 13.97 -34.05
N GLY A 199 -7.98 13.33 -32.85
CA GLY A 199 -9.20 12.84 -32.21
C GLY A 199 -9.49 11.36 -32.51
N SER A 200 -8.55 10.61 -33.08
CA SER A 200 -8.69 9.14 -33.24
C SER A 200 -8.70 8.41 -31.90
N ALA A 201 -7.90 8.86 -30.93
CA ALA A 201 -7.88 8.31 -29.58
C ALA A 201 -9.17 8.69 -28.81
N LEU A 202 -9.74 7.75 -28.09
CA LEU A 202 -11.06 7.84 -27.48
C LEU A 202 -11.01 7.91 -25.96
N ALA A 203 -11.87 8.76 -25.38
CA ALA A 203 -12.28 8.72 -23.98
C ALA A 203 -13.67 8.10 -23.80
N SER A 204 -14.38 7.88 -24.91
CA SER A 204 -15.77 7.39 -24.89
C SER A 204 -15.87 5.99 -24.29
N ALA A 205 -16.94 5.77 -23.54
CA ALA A 205 -17.33 4.45 -23.05
C ALA A 205 -18.71 4.06 -23.57
N LEU A 206 -18.90 2.76 -23.74
CA LEU A 206 -20.14 2.14 -24.25
C LEU A 206 -20.47 0.96 -23.34
N ILE A 207 -21.75 0.69 -23.17
CA ILE A 207 -22.27 -0.49 -22.48
C ILE A 207 -23.05 -1.33 -23.47
N TYR A 208 -22.71 -2.60 -23.59
CA TYR A 208 -23.46 -3.61 -24.31
C TYR A 208 -24.37 -4.34 -23.35
N ASP A 209 -25.62 -4.49 -23.76
CA ASP A 209 -26.64 -5.27 -23.07
C ASP A 209 -26.87 -6.57 -23.88
N PRO A 210 -26.49 -7.74 -23.37
CA PRO A 210 -26.62 -9.00 -24.07
C PRO A 210 -28.10 -9.46 -24.22
N ASP A 211 -29.00 -9.02 -23.32
CA ASP A 211 -30.42 -9.41 -23.39
C ASP A 211 -31.15 -8.72 -24.54
N THR A 212 -30.72 -7.50 -24.88
CA THR A 212 -31.38 -6.69 -25.93
C THR A 212 -30.54 -6.60 -27.21
N ASP A 213 -29.31 -7.11 -27.21
CA ASP A 213 -28.31 -6.97 -28.28
C ASP A 213 -28.14 -5.50 -28.72
N THR A 214 -27.91 -4.61 -27.74
CA THR A 214 -27.80 -3.17 -28.01
C THR A 214 -26.62 -2.53 -27.29
N TRP A 215 -26.07 -1.46 -27.91
CA TRP A 215 -25.07 -0.59 -27.32
C TRP A 215 -25.69 0.72 -26.85
N THR A 216 -25.36 1.14 -25.65
CA THR A 216 -25.73 2.44 -25.09
C THR A 216 -24.45 3.23 -24.74
N ALA A 217 -24.49 4.56 -24.93
CA ALA A 217 -23.38 5.40 -24.51
C ALA A 217 -23.34 5.51 -22.99
N ALA A 218 -22.18 5.30 -22.39
CA ALA A 218 -21.89 5.62 -21.01
C ALA A 218 -21.19 6.99 -20.91
N GLU A 219 -21.06 7.52 -19.68
CA GLU A 219 -20.22 8.70 -19.45
C GLU A 219 -18.79 8.43 -19.96
N SER A 220 -18.15 9.44 -20.55
CA SER A 220 -16.77 9.33 -21.03
C SER A 220 -15.77 9.49 -19.88
N MET A 221 -14.64 8.79 -19.97
CA MET A 221 -13.48 9.05 -19.10
C MET A 221 -13.04 10.51 -19.20
N SER A 222 -12.36 11.02 -18.19
CA SER A 222 -11.81 12.39 -18.20
C SER A 222 -10.66 12.56 -19.19
N THR A 223 -9.99 11.45 -19.57
CA THR A 223 -8.87 11.44 -20.52
C THR A 223 -9.03 10.32 -21.55
N VAL A 224 -8.53 10.59 -22.78
CA VAL A 224 -8.42 9.54 -23.81
C VAL A 224 -7.39 8.50 -23.37
N ARG A 225 -7.64 7.20 -23.68
CA ARG A 225 -6.75 6.10 -23.32
C ARG A 225 -6.67 5.07 -24.45
N VAL A 226 -5.46 4.88 -24.99
CA VAL A 226 -5.15 3.82 -25.95
C VAL A 226 -4.16 2.87 -25.28
N ASP A 227 -4.28 1.56 -25.45
CA ASP A 227 -3.45 0.55 -24.78
C ASP A 227 -3.51 0.64 -23.23
N ALA A 228 -4.65 1.03 -22.67
CA ALA A 228 -4.91 0.94 -21.23
C ALA A 228 -5.23 -0.52 -20.82
N ALA A 229 -5.18 -0.78 -19.52
CA ALA A 229 -5.70 -2.03 -18.98
C ALA A 229 -6.90 -1.76 -18.04
N ALA A 230 -7.85 -2.68 -18.02
CA ALA A 230 -9.03 -2.59 -17.17
C ALA A 230 -9.29 -3.89 -16.43
N VAL A 231 -9.89 -3.77 -15.25
CA VAL A 231 -10.28 -4.91 -14.43
C VAL A 231 -11.50 -4.55 -13.56
N ARG A 232 -12.41 -5.50 -13.36
CA ARG A 232 -13.49 -5.37 -12.39
C ARG A 232 -12.96 -5.61 -10.98
N LEU A 233 -13.28 -4.69 -10.08
CA LEU A 233 -13.01 -4.79 -8.64
C LEU A 233 -14.04 -5.73 -7.98
N GLU A 234 -13.74 -6.22 -6.78
CA GLU A 234 -14.66 -7.07 -6.01
C GLU A 234 -15.99 -6.38 -5.65
N ASP A 235 -15.99 -5.06 -5.56
CA ASP A 235 -17.21 -4.27 -5.31
C ASP A 235 -18.03 -3.95 -6.57
N GLY A 236 -17.71 -4.57 -7.71
CA GLY A 236 -18.42 -4.44 -8.97
C GLY A 236 -18.00 -3.25 -9.84
N ARG A 237 -17.22 -2.29 -9.30
CA ARG A 237 -16.69 -1.16 -10.08
C ARG A 237 -15.61 -1.61 -11.06
N VAL A 238 -15.33 -0.82 -12.09
CA VAL A 238 -14.29 -1.12 -13.09
C VAL A 238 -13.18 -0.07 -13.03
N LEU A 239 -11.96 -0.54 -12.78
CA LEU A 239 -10.77 0.30 -12.79
C LEU A 239 -10.11 0.26 -14.16
N VAL A 240 -9.77 1.45 -14.72
CA VAL A 240 -9.01 1.60 -15.97
C VAL A 240 -7.75 2.38 -15.69
N ALA A 241 -6.58 1.78 -16.00
CA ALA A 241 -5.28 2.31 -15.66
C ALA A 241 -4.39 2.55 -16.87
N GLY A 242 -3.67 3.67 -16.86
CA GLY A 242 -2.62 3.99 -17.84
C GLY A 242 -3.14 4.21 -19.25
N GLY A 243 -2.42 3.65 -20.21
CA GLY A 243 -2.62 3.91 -21.63
C GLY A 243 -1.90 5.16 -22.12
N THR A 244 -1.98 5.45 -23.41
CA THR A 244 -1.47 6.69 -24.01
C THR A 244 -2.59 7.72 -24.20
N ASN A 245 -2.22 8.99 -24.09
CA ASN A 245 -3.10 10.11 -24.45
C ASN A 245 -3.13 10.35 -25.96
N ALA A 246 -3.88 11.35 -26.43
CA ALA A 246 -4.01 11.73 -27.84
C ALA A 246 -2.67 12.07 -28.52
N SER A 247 -1.61 12.33 -27.78
CA SER A 247 -0.26 12.59 -28.30
C SER A 247 0.64 11.35 -28.27
N GLY A 248 0.10 10.16 -27.95
CA GLY A 248 0.86 8.92 -27.81
C GLY A 248 1.75 8.84 -26.56
N ILE A 249 1.54 9.74 -25.59
CA ILE A 249 2.33 9.78 -24.34
C ILE A 249 1.67 8.91 -23.29
N ALA A 250 2.44 7.97 -22.72
CA ALA A 250 1.98 7.09 -21.65
C ALA A 250 1.57 7.87 -20.39
N GLN A 251 0.53 7.41 -19.71
CA GLN A 251 -0.08 8.05 -18.55
C GLN A 251 0.08 7.20 -17.29
N LYS A 252 0.07 7.83 -16.12
CA LYS A 252 -0.03 7.14 -14.81
C LYS A 252 -1.40 7.31 -14.15
N THR A 253 -2.30 8.02 -14.79
CA THR A 253 -3.64 8.30 -14.28
C THR A 253 -4.52 7.05 -14.32
N VAL A 254 -5.44 6.96 -13.37
CA VAL A 254 -6.35 5.84 -13.19
C VAL A 254 -7.73 6.39 -12.90
N GLU A 255 -8.73 5.81 -13.55
CA GLU A 255 -10.14 6.16 -13.34
C GLU A 255 -10.96 4.92 -13.00
N ILE A 256 -11.97 5.08 -12.18
CA ILE A 256 -12.89 4.01 -11.78
C ILE A 256 -14.29 4.37 -12.28
N TYR A 257 -14.90 3.45 -13.01
CA TYR A 257 -16.30 3.51 -13.40
C TYR A 257 -17.17 2.81 -12.35
N ASP A 258 -18.20 3.48 -11.91
CA ASP A 258 -19.20 2.93 -10.99
C ASP A 258 -20.48 2.61 -11.79
N PRO A 259 -20.83 1.33 -12.01
CA PRO A 259 -22.01 0.93 -12.75
C PRO A 259 -23.33 1.36 -12.09
N ALA A 260 -23.35 1.52 -10.75
CA ALA A 260 -24.56 1.92 -10.01
C ALA A 260 -24.91 3.39 -10.24
N THR A 261 -23.92 4.25 -10.42
CA THR A 261 -24.12 5.69 -10.64
C THR A 261 -23.96 6.09 -12.10
N GLY A 262 -23.24 5.29 -12.89
CA GLY A 262 -22.89 5.58 -14.28
C GLY A 262 -21.75 6.58 -14.44
N HIS A 263 -21.00 6.91 -13.35
CA HIS A 263 -19.99 7.95 -13.33
C HIS A 263 -18.56 7.42 -13.25
N TRP A 264 -17.61 8.21 -13.81
CA TRP A 264 -16.18 8.00 -13.66
C TRP A 264 -15.62 8.88 -12.55
N THR A 265 -14.73 8.30 -11.73
CA THR A 265 -14.02 9.01 -10.69
C THR A 265 -12.52 8.75 -10.80
N ALA A 266 -11.69 9.80 -10.65
CA ALA A 266 -10.25 9.63 -10.58
C ALA A 266 -9.86 9.00 -9.25
N THR A 267 -8.83 8.13 -9.27
CA THR A 267 -8.23 7.53 -8.07
C THR A 267 -6.71 7.80 -8.03
N GLY A 268 -5.99 7.18 -7.11
CA GLY A 268 -4.53 7.36 -6.97
C GLY A 268 -3.77 7.05 -8.26
N PHE A 269 -2.60 7.68 -8.43
CA PHE A 269 -1.74 7.50 -9.60
C PHE A 269 -0.84 6.28 -9.42
N MET A 270 -0.58 5.54 -10.50
CA MET A 270 0.53 4.58 -10.55
C MET A 270 1.87 5.28 -10.28
N THR A 271 2.86 4.56 -9.78
CA THR A 271 4.19 5.12 -9.48
C THR A 271 4.92 5.56 -10.74
N MET A 272 4.63 4.89 -11.88
CA MET A 272 5.20 5.18 -13.20
C MET A 272 4.11 5.34 -14.25
N VAL A 273 4.41 6.12 -15.31
CA VAL A 273 3.56 6.17 -16.52
C VAL A 273 3.68 4.83 -17.27
N ARG A 274 2.53 4.25 -17.71
CA ARG A 274 2.47 2.94 -18.36
C ARG A 274 1.42 2.90 -19.47
N ALA A 275 1.77 2.27 -20.59
CA ALA A 275 0.82 1.82 -21.61
C ALA A 275 1.23 0.43 -22.10
N GLY A 276 0.29 -0.37 -22.62
CA GLY A 276 0.54 -1.77 -22.95
C GLY A 276 0.97 -2.62 -21.75
N LEU A 277 0.44 -2.27 -20.56
CA LEU A 277 0.62 -2.96 -19.29
C LEU A 277 -0.38 -4.10 -19.15
N SER A 278 -0.14 -4.98 -18.19
CA SER A 278 -1.16 -5.93 -17.68
C SER A 278 -1.69 -5.51 -16.32
N LEU A 279 -2.96 -5.84 -16.05
CA LEU A 279 -3.58 -5.78 -14.73
C LEU A 279 -4.08 -7.16 -14.34
N SER A 280 -3.86 -7.55 -13.09
CA SER A 280 -4.35 -8.80 -12.50
C SER A 280 -4.92 -8.55 -11.12
N VAL A 281 -6.03 -9.23 -10.79
CA VAL A 281 -6.58 -9.27 -9.43
C VAL A 281 -5.82 -10.32 -8.64
N LEU A 282 -5.34 -9.94 -7.45
CA LEU A 282 -4.70 -10.84 -6.49
C LEU A 282 -5.74 -11.48 -5.56
N PRO A 283 -5.41 -12.61 -4.90
CA PRO A 283 -6.36 -13.29 -4.01
C PRO A 283 -6.88 -12.46 -2.83
N ASP A 284 -6.21 -11.37 -2.47
CA ASP A 284 -6.59 -10.45 -1.41
C ASP A 284 -7.34 -9.20 -1.92
N GLY A 285 -7.79 -9.20 -3.18
CA GLY A 285 -8.53 -8.11 -3.81
C GLY A 285 -7.66 -6.95 -4.30
N ARG A 286 -6.36 -6.91 -3.98
CA ARG A 286 -5.43 -5.91 -4.56
C ARG A 286 -5.21 -6.19 -6.05
N LEU A 287 -4.75 -5.17 -6.78
CA LEU A 287 -4.43 -5.31 -8.20
C LEU A 287 -2.92 -5.19 -8.41
N LEU A 288 -2.39 -6.03 -9.29
CA LEU A 288 -1.02 -5.94 -9.78
C LEU A 288 -1.01 -5.32 -11.17
N ALA A 289 -0.35 -4.17 -11.33
CA ALA A 289 0.01 -3.60 -12.64
C ALA A 289 1.44 -3.98 -12.96
N ALA A 290 1.67 -4.64 -14.10
CA ALA A 290 2.99 -5.13 -14.45
C ALA A 290 3.41 -4.69 -15.86
N GLY A 291 4.68 -4.28 -15.99
CA GLY A 291 5.30 -3.96 -17.27
C GLY A 291 4.68 -2.78 -18.02
N GLY A 292 4.59 -2.93 -19.32
CA GLY A 292 4.21 -1.87 -20.25
C GLY A 292 5.42 -1.05 -20.74
N PHE A 293 5.15 0.07 -21.40
CA PHE A 293 6.17 1.05 -21.77
C PHE A 293 5.93 2.39 -21.06
N GLY A 294 7.03 3.09 -20.77
CA GLY A 294 7.03 4.35 -20.02
C GLY A 294 6.97 5.58 -20.93
N ALA A 295 7.71 6.64 -20.57
CA ALA A 295 7.75 7.90 -21.31
C ALA A 295 8.26 7.76 -22.75
N SER A 296 9.03 6.72 -23.05
CA SER A 296 9.45 6.36 -24.42
C SER A 296 8.82 5.03 -24.81
N PRO A 297 8.13 4.93 -25.95
CA PRO A 297 7.61 3.65 -26.44
C PRO A 297 8.68 2.56 -26.64
N SER A 298 9.94 2.96 -26.78
CA SER A 298 11.07 2.03 -26.89
C SER A 298 11.51 1.45 -25.53
N GLN A 299 11.07 1.98 -24.39
CA GLN A 299 11.49 1.52 -23.08
C GLN A 299 10.42 0.63 -22.44
N ALA A 300 10.60 -0.68 -22.49
CA ALA A 300 9.79 -1.62 -21.74
C ALA A 300 10.15 -1.56 -20.23
N LEU A 301 9.14 -1.61 -19.37
CA LEU A 301 9.29 -1.44 -17.92
C LEU A 301 9.48 -2.79 -17.22
N THR A 302 10.43 -2.84 -16.28
CA THR A 302 10.55 -3.91 -15.29
C THR A 302 9.67 -3.67 -14.06
N THR A 303 9.31 -2.41 -13.82
CA THR A 303 8.61 -2.02 -12.60
C THR A 303 7.18 -2.53 -12.56
N THR A 304 6.71 -2.82 -11.35
CA THR A 304 5.33 -3.23 -11.06
C THR A 304 4.76 -2.41 -9.92
N ASP A 305 3.45 -2.24 -9.90
CA ASP A 305 2.72 -1.48 -8.89
C ASP A 305 1.56 -2.32 -8.35
N LEU A 306 1.30 -2.20 -7.05
CA LEU A 306 0.12 -2.74 -6.38
C LEU A 306 -0.87 -1.63 -6.09
N TYR A 307 -2.13 -1.85 -6.45
CA TYR A 307 -3.27 -0.99 -6.10
C TYR A 307 -4.06 -1.61 -4.95
N ASP A 308 -4.32 -0.83 -3.93
CA ASP A 308 -5.24 -1.21 -2.86
C ASP A 308 -6.58 -0.49 -3.08
N PRO A 309 -7.67 -1.22 -3.44
CA PRO A 309 -8.97 -0.59 -3.74
C PRO A 309 -9.61 0.05 -2.52
N THR A 310 -9.29 -0.40 -1.30
CA THR A 310 -9.83 0.16 -0.06
C THR A 310 -9.18 1.51 0.29
N LEU A 311 -7.92 1.68 -0.07
CA LEU A 311 -7.17 2.93 0.12
C LEU A 311 -7.28 3.88 -1.07
N GLY A 312 -7.58 3.35 -2.28
CA GLY A 312 -7.56 4.10 -3.53
C GLY A 312 -6.15 4.52 -3.95
N GLY A 313 -5.11 3.74 -3.57
CA GLY A 313 -3.71 4.13 -3.76
C GLY A 313 -2.83 3.05 -4.37
N TRP A 314 -1.76 3.49 -5.05
CA TRP A 314 -0.76 2.64 -5.67
C TRP A 314 0.56 2.66 -4.92
N THR A 315 1.19 1.50 -4.79
CA THR A 315 2.52 1.34 -4.20
C THR A 315 3.41 0.51 -5.13
N ALA A 316 4.72 0.82 -5.16
CA ALA A 316 5.66 0.02 -5.93
C ALA A 316 5.75 -1.40 -5.36
N SER A 317 5.88 -2.40 -6.26
CA SER A 317 6.12 -3.80 -5.91
C SER A 317 7.47 -4.28 -6.42
N GLY A 318 7.80 -5.55 -6.21
CA GLY A 318 9.04 -6.15 -6.72
C GLY A 318 9.12 -6.08 -8.26
N PRO A 319 10.25 -5.67 -8.85
CA PRO A 319 10.37 -5.56 -10.28
C PRO A 319 10.50 -6.94 -10.96
N MET A 320 10.05 -7.04 -12.21
CA MET A 320 10.39 -8.14 -13.12
C MET A 320 11.89 -8.14 -13.44
N THR A 321 12.43 -9.29 -13.79
CA THR A 321 13.81 -9.40 -14.30
C THR A 321 13.96 -8.74 -15.66
N PHE A 322 12.96 -8.95 -16.55
CA PHE A 322 12.95 -8.38 -17.88
C PHE A 322 11.82 -7.37 -18.06
N GLY A 323 12.15 -6.16 -18.50
CA GLY A 323 11.15 -5.18 -18.91
C GLY A 323 10.42 -5.67 -20.16
N ARG A 324 9.09 -5.74 -20.08
CA ARG A 324 8.25 -6.24 -21.18
C ARG A 324 6.96 -5.44 -21.33
N ARG A 325 6.46 -5.34 -22.54
CA ARG A 325 5.16 -4.76 -22.89
C ARG A 325 4.35 -5.75 -23.72
N TYR A 326 3.03 -5.60 -23.69
CA TYR A 326 2.13 -6.51 -24.40
C TYR A 326 2.40 -7.99 -24.04
N GLN A 327 2.85 -8.22 -22.81
CA GLN A 327 2.94 -9.56 -22.24
C GLN A 327 1.55 -10.11 -21.96
N SER A 328 1.40 -11.40 -22.03
CA SER A 328 0.21 -12.08 -21.55
C SER A 328 0.38 -12.48 -20.10
N VAL A 329 -0.71 -12.40 -19.33
CA VAL A 329 -0.73 -12.76 -17.92
C VAL A 329 -1.84 -13.77 -17.64
N ALA A 330 -1.59 -14.64 -16.66
CA ALA A 330 -2.60 -15.56 -16.13
C ALA A 330 -2.45 -15.67 -14.62
N SER A 331 -3.59 -15.69 -13.91
CA SER A 331 -3.64 -16.03 -12.49
C SER A 331 -3.56 -17.53 -12.33
N LEU A 332 -2.61 -18.03 -11.53
CA LEU A 332 -2.43 -19.43 -11.24
C LEU A 332 -3.29 -19.88 -10.05
N ALA A 333 -3.50 -21.18 -9.91
CA ALA A 333 -4.35 -21.73 -8.87
C ALA A 333 -3.86 -21.47 -7.42
N ASP A 334 -2.57 -21.18 -7.24
CA ASP A 334 -1.98 -20.81 -5.96
C ASP A 334 -2.04 -19.28 -5.67
N GLY A 335 -2.68 -18.53 -6.56
CA GLY A 335 -2.81 -17.07 -6.46
C GLY A 335 -1.62 -16.29 -6.99
N SER A 336 -0.57 -16.95 -7.48
CA SER A 336 0.53 -16.29 -8.17
C SER A 336 0.12 -15.84 -9.58
N ILE A 337 0.87 -14.90 -10.18
CA ILE A 337 0.59 -14.37 -11.51
C ILE A 337 1.74 -14.74 -12.45
N MET A 338 1.44 -15.47 -13.51
CA MET A 338 2.38 -15.74 -14.59
C MET A 338 2.38 -14.60 -15.60
N ALA A 339 3.55 -14.10 -16.00
CA ALA A 339 3.74 -13.22 -17.15
C ALA A 339 4.61 -13.94 -18.19
N ALA A 340 4.09 -14.10 -19.40
CA ALA A 340 4.74 -14.85 -20.45
C ALA A 340 4.90 -14.03 -21.72
N GLY A 341 6.04 -14.15 -22.41
CA GLY A 341 6.32 -13.52 -23.68
C GLY A 341 6.34 -11.99 -23.62
N GLY A 342 5.79 -11.37 -24.67
CA GLY A 342 5.79 -9.92 -24.85
C GLY A 342 7.03 -9.40 -25.55
N HIS A 343 7.13 -8.07 -25.68
CA HIS A 343 8.24 -7.38 -26.35
C HIS A 343 9.20 -6.79 -25.33
N VAL A 344 10.48 -7.19 -25.42
CA VAL A 344 11.61 -6.69 -24.60
C VAL A 344 12.42 -5.72 -25.47
N TYR A 345 12.72 -4.54 -24.94
CA TYR A 345 13.49 -3.54 -25.67
C TYR A 345 14.90 -4.05 -26.02
N GLY A 346 15.30 -3.89 -27.28
CA GLY A 346 16.61 -4.29 -27.78
C GLY A 346 16.76 -5.78 -28.13
N SER A 347 15.82 -6.63 -27.67
CA SER A 347 15.85 -8.09 -27.93
C SER A 347 14.66 -8.59 -28.74
N GLY A 348 13.66 -7.76 -29.02
CA GLY A 348 12.45 -8.16 -29.75
C GLY A 348 11.47 -8.93 -28.86
N TYR A 349 10.72 -9.88 -29.43
CA TYR A 349 9.82 -10.72 -28.66
C TYR A 349 10.59 -11.80 -27.90
N THR A 350 10.07 -12.22 -26.75
CA THR A 350 10.77 -13.13 -25.84
C THR A 350 9.99 -14.42 -25.60
N ALA A 351 10.73 -15.49 -25.26
CA ALA A 351 10.18 -16.74 -24.73
C ALA A 351 10.16 -16.76 -23.20
N THR A 352 10.74 -15.75 -22.54
CA THR A 352 10.90 -15.77 -21.09
C THR A 352 9.57 -15.70 -20.35
N VAL A 353 9.51 -16.42 -19.23
CA VAL A 353 8.35 -16.49 -18.36
C VAL A 353 8.78 -16.20 -16.92
N GLU A 354 8.03 -15.34 -16.27
CA GLU A 354 8.23 -15.00 -14.86
C GLU A 354 6.94 -15.21 -14.07
N ILE A 355 7.07 -15.65 -12.83
CA ILE A 355 5.94 -15.83 -11.90
C ILE A 355 6.09 -14.81 -10.77
N TYR A 356 5.05 -14.03 -10.55
CA TYR A 356 4.91 -13.15 -9.41
C TYR A 356 4.28 -13.88 -8.25
N THR A 357 5.00 -13.95 -7.14
CA THR A 357 4.44 -14.39 -5.87
C THR A 357 3.89 -13.18 -5.13
N PRO A 358 2.58 -13.09 -4.89
CA PRO A 358 2.00 -12.00 -4.11
C PRO A 358 2.62 -11.93 -2.72
N PRO A 359 2.67 -10.73 -2.10
CA PRO A 359 2.98 -10.66 -0.68
C PRO A 359 1.93 -11.47 0.09
N PRO A 360 2.30 -12.06 1.25
CA PRO A 360 1.35 -12.79 2.06
C PRO A 360 0.11 -11.93 2.37
N ALA A 361 -1.01 -12.57 2.59
CA ALA A 361 -2.23 -11.89 3.02
C ALA A 361 -1.94 -11.00 4.23
N LYS A 362 -2.59 -9.82 4.27
CA LYS A 362 -2.44 -8.90 5.41
C LYS A 362 -2.68 -9.62 6.73
N LEU A 363 -1.83 -9.34 7.71
CA LEU A 363 -2.01 -9.87 9.05
C LEU A 363 -3.28 -9.26 9.64
N THR A 364 -4.17 -10.12 10.16
CA THR A 364 -5.32 -9.71 10.93
C THR A 364 -5.04 -9.90 12.42
N PHE A 365 -5.40 -8.91 13.22
CA PHE A 365 -5.15 -8.92 14.65
C PHE A 365 -6.45 -8.79 15.43
N PRO A 366 -6.56 -9.43 16.60
CA PRO A 366 -7.72 -9.28 17.48
C PRO A 366 -7.74 -7.90 18.15
N ALA A 367 -8.92 -7.49 18.65
CA ALA A 367 -9.04 -6.37 19.56
C ALA A 367 -8.33 -6.68 20.89
N THR A 368 -7.59 -5.70 21.42
CA THR A 368 -6.64 -5.90 22.52
C THR A 368 -6.85 -4.90 23.66
N THR A 369 -6.37 -5.26 24.84
CA THR A 369 -6.29 -4.37 26.01
C THR A 369 -4.83 -4.03 26.33
N TYR A 370 -4.60 -2.87 26.94
CA TYR A 370 -3.29 -2.27 27.17
C TYR A 370 -2.74 -2.55 28.57
N HIS A 371 -1.47 -2.93 28.64
CA HIS A 371 -0.73 -3.16 29.87
C HIS A 371 0.47 -2.20 29.95
N PRO A 372 0.40 -1.13 30.75
CA PRO A 372 1.50 -0.17 30.86
C PRO A 372 2.67 -0.73 31.66
N VAL A 373 3.89 -0.61 31.13
CA VAL A 373 5.14 -0.96 31.80
C VAL A 373 6.04 0.25 31.99
N PRO A 374 6.93 0.27 32.99
CA PRO A 374 8.00 1.25 33.05
C PRO A 374 8.85 1.17 31.77
N PRO A 375 9.31 2.31 31.22
CA PRO A 375 10.13 2.31 30.01
C PRO A 375 11.31 1.34 30.13
N THR A 376 11.33 0.29 29.32
CA THR A 376 12.29 -0.80 29.36
C THR A 376 12.96 -1.01 28.01
N ARG A 377 14.30 -1.07 27.98
CA ARG A 377 15.08 -1.22 26.76
C ARG A 377 15.09 -2.65 26.26
N LEU A 378 14.54 -2.89 25.08
CA LEU A 378 14.56 -4.20 24.41
C LEU A 378 15.55 -4.26 23.25
N LEU A 379 15.93 -3.12 22.68
CA LEU A 379 16.92 -3.03 21.61
C LEU A 379 17.90 -1.90 21.88
N ASP A 380 19.21 -2.19 21.86
CA ASP A 380 20.28 -1.20 21.78
C ASP A 380 21.48 -1.81 21.05
N THR A 381 21.59 -1.53 19.77
CA THR A 381 22.63 -2.13 18.92
C THR A 381 24.05 -1.65 19.25
N ARG A 382 24.20 -0.58 20.05
CA ARG A 382 25.49 -0.10 20.57
C ARG A 382 26.00 -0.98 21.72
N ALA A 383 25.07 -1.53 22.49
CA ALA A 383 25.33 -2.32 23.70
C ALA A 383 25.08 -3.82 23.52
N GLY A 384 24.66 -4.26 22.33
CA GLY A 384 24.32 -5.67 22.03
C GLY A 384 23.06 -6.15 22.74
N ILE A 385 22.14 -5.25 23.09
CA ILE A 385 20.82 -5.62 23.63
C ILE A 385 19.88 -5.91 22.46
N GLY A 386 19.21 -7.07 22.47
CA GLY A 386 18.33 -7.53 21.40
C GLY A 386 19.07 -7.88 20.12
N LEU A 387 19.80 -6.94 19.58
CA LEU A 387 20.70 -7.11 18.42
C LEU A 387 22.02 -6.39 18.67
N SER A 388 23.11 -6.86 18.05
CA SER A 388 24.39 -6.18 18.03
C SER A 388 24.69 -5.56 16.66
N SER A 389 25.66 -4.65 16.59
CA SER A 389 26.17 -4.04 15.36
C SER A 389 25.23 -3.04 14.67
N TRP A 390 25.74 -2.41 13.64
CA TRP A 390 25.06 -1.38 12.86
C TRP A 390 23.90 -1.95 12.01
N PHE A 391 22.90 -1.13 11.78
CA PHE A 391 21.96 -1.32 10.67
C PHE A 391 22.57 -0.72 9.40
N TYR A 392 22.51 -1.50 8.31
CA TYR A 392 22.94 -1.09 6.96
C TYR A 392 21.72 -0.99 6.05
N GLY A 393 21.85 -0.23 4.96
CA GLY A 393 20.75 0.06 4.05
C GLY A 393 20.03 -1.19 3.53
N LEU A 394 18.69 -1.13 3.53
CA LEU A 394 17.75 -2.09 2.94
C LEU A 394 17.78 -3.52 3.51
N THR A 395 18.52 -3.78 4.58
CA THR A 395 18.57 -5.12 5.19
C THR A 395 17.70 -5.15 6.45
N PRO A 396 16.54 -5.80 6.45
CA PRO A 396 15.70 -5.98 7.63
C PRO A 396 16.40 -6.85 8.67
N ARG A 397 16.22 -6.53 9.95
CA ARG A 397 16.70 -7.33 11.07
C ARG A 397 15.59 -7.48 12.10
N ARG A 398 15.36 -8.72 12.53
CA ARG A 398 14.32 -9.07 13.52
C ARG A 398 14.93 -9.19 14.91
N PHE A 399 14.16 -8.84 15.93
CA PHE A 399 14.53 -9.03 17.33
C PHE A 399 13.31 -9.45 18.17
N GLN A 400 13.58 -10.25 19.21
CA GLN A 400 12.53 -10.74 20.10
C GLN A 400 12.01 -9.63 20.99
N VAL A 401 10.68 -9.56 21.13
CA VAL A 401 9.95 -8.60 21.97
C VAL A 401 9.14 -9.33 23.01
N ALA A 402 8.14 -10.13 22.60
CA ALA A 402 7.35 -10.95 23.51
C ALA A 402 8.19 -12.11 24.07
N GLY A 403 8.17 -12.30 25.37
CA GLY A 403 8.98 -13.31 26.05
C GLY A 403 10.48 -13.00 26.16
N ALA A 404 10.94 -11.82 25.71
CA ALA A 404 12.33 -11.42 25.82
C ALA A 404 12.73 -11.23 27.30
N ASP A 405 13.72 -12.00 27.74
CA ASP A 405 14.29 -11.85 29.11
C ASP A 405 15.30 -10.69 29.12
N TYR A 406 14.99 -9.68 29.90
CA TYR A 406 15.91 -8.59 30.17
C TYR A 406 16.42 -8.68 31.63
N ARG A 407 17.56 -9.37 31.83
CA ARG A 407 18.22 -9.54 33.13
C ARG A 407 17.32 -10.16 34.22
N GLY A 408 16.55 -11.19 33.87
CA GLY A 408 15.63 -11.87 34.79
C GLY A 408 14.26 -11.20 34.91
N PHE A 409 13.94 -10.24 34.05
CA PHE A 409 12.63 -9.62 33.94
C PHE A 409 12.11 -9.67 32.51
N VAL A 410 10.88 -10.16 32.31
CA VAL A 410 10.20 -10.21 31.02
C VAL A 410 9.17 -9.09 30.95
N PRO A 411 9.48 -7.94 30.33
CA PRO A 411 8.59 -6.78 30.31
C PRO A 411 7.36 -6.97 29.42
N VAL A 412 7.47 -7.80 28.39
CA VAL A 412 6.39 -8.13 27.44
C VAL A 412 6.21 -9.64 27.45
N PRO A 413 5.06 -10.16 27.94
CA PRO A 413 4.84 -11.60 28.04
C PRO A 413 4.69 -12.26 26.67
N VAL A 414 4.90 -13.58 26.62
CA VAL A 414 4.50 -14.40 25.46
C VAL A 414 2.99 -14.27 25.26
N GLY A 415 2.54 -14.12 24.01
CA GLY A 415 1.14 -13.91 23.66
C GLY A 415 0.73 -12.43 23.56
N ALA A 416 1.64 -11.48 23.81
CA ALA A 416 1.41 -10.10 23.45
C ALA A 416 1.26 -9.96 21.92
N VAL A 417 0.27 -9.18 21.48
CA VAL A 417 -0.11 -8.98 20.07
C VAL A 417 0.51 -7.72 19.49
N ALA A 418 0.71 -6.70 20.34
CA ALA A 418 1.32 -5.43 19.92
C ALA A 418 2.08 -4.80 21.10
N VAL A 419 2.92 -3.82 20.78
CA VAL A 419 3.64 -3.01 21.76
C VAL A 419 3.58 -1.54 21.41
N THR A 420 3.67 -0.69 22.46
CA THR A 420 3.97 0.73 22.28
C THR A 420 5.32 1.06 22.92
N GLY A 421 6.07 1.94 22.28
CA GLY A 421 7.40 2.27 22.76
C GLY A 421 8.07 3.36 21.95
N ASN A 422 9.30 3.71 22.33
CA ASN A 422 10.06 4.79 21.76
C ASN A 422 11.20 4.23 20.89
N LEU A 423 11.13 4.43 19.58
CA LEU A 423 12.17 4.09 18.61
C LEU A 423 13.14 5.26 18.50
N THR A 424 14.43 5.00 18.68
CA THR A 424 15.47 6.04 18.61
C THR A 424 16.54 5.66 17.59
N VAL A 425 16.84 6.59 16.68
CA VAL A 425 18.02 6.52 15.81
C VAL A 425 19.19 7.28 16.44
N THR A 426 20.40 6.76 16.28
CA THR A 426 21.62 7.42 16.79
C THR A 426 22.87 7.08 15.97
N ARG A 427 23.84 8.03 15.93
CA ARG A 427 25.12 7.88 15.22
C ARG A 427 25.00 7.55 13.73
N SER A 428 23.94 8.02 13.08
CA SER A 428 23.72 7.78 11.65
C SER A 428 24.82 8.44 10.81
N THR A 429 25.34 7.71 9.82
CA THR A 429 26.39 8.23 8.92
C THR A 429 25.84 8.95 7.69
N THR A 430 24.57 8.72 7.35
CA THR A 430 23.84 9.37 6.25
C THR A 430 22.43 9.73 6.69
N PRO A 431 21.74 10.64 6.00
CA PRO A 431 20.30 10.78 6.18
C PRO A 431 19.59 9.47 5.80
N GLY A 432 18.42 9.24 6.38
CA GLY A 432 17.62 8.05 6.09
C GLY A 432 16.36 7.97 6.92
N THR A 433 15.68 6.84 6.80
CA THR A 433 14.45 6.54 7.53
C THR A 433 14.55 5.16 8.16
N LEU A 434 14.20 5.05 9.42
CA LEU A 434 13.92 3.77 10.07
C LEU A 434 12.46 3.43 9.89
N VAL A 435 12.20 2.16 9.62
CA VAL A 435 10.86 1.58 9.62
C VAL A 435 10.84 0.41 10.59
N ILE A 436 9.78 0.30 11.39
CA ILE A 436 9.56 -0.80 12.33
C ILE A 436 8.17 -1.39 12.12
N GLY A 437 8.07 -2.71 12.14
CA GLY A 437 6.80 -3.43 11.94
C GLY A 437 6.94 -4.91 12.25
N PRO A 438 5.84 -5.70 12.14
CA PRO A 438 5.85 -7.13 12.46
C PRO A 438 6.71 -7.92 11.47
N VAL A 439 6.57 -7.68 10.19
CA VAL A 439 7.32 -8.35 9.13
C VAL A 439 7.72 -7.33 8.08
N PHE A 440 8.92 -7.43 7.52
CA PHE A 440 9.29 -6.66 6.35
C PHE A 440 9.57 -7.54 5.15
N THR A 441 8.86 -7.24 4.09
CA THR A 441 9.29 -7.44 2.72
C THR A 441 10.22 -6.28 2.32
N ALA A 442 11.02 -6.42 1.28
CA ALA A 442 12.24 -5.64 1.02
C ALA A 442 12.14 -4.10 0.97
N ALA A 443 10.97 -3.48 0.88
CA ALA A 443 10.81 -2.02 0.83
C ALA A 443 9.46 -1.57 1.40
N PRO A 444 9.37 -1.33 2.73
CA PRO A 444 8.15 -0.81 3.33
C PRO A 444 7.79 0.56 2.73
N THR A 445 6.51 0.79 2.48
CA THR A 445 5.98 2.00 1.86
C THR A 445 5.63 3.09 2.87
N TYR A 446 5.70 2.78 4.16
CA TYR A 446 5.45 3.70 5.28
C TYR A 446 6.76 4.10 5.98
N TRP A 447 6.70 5.18 6.77
CA TRP A 447 7.86 5.73 7.44
C TRP A 447 7.61 5.86 8.94
N THR A 448 8.54 5.34 9.75
CA THR A 448 8.42 5.47 11.21
C THR A 448 9.26 6.62 11.74
N LEU A 449 10.52 6.76 11.34
CA LEU A 449 11.43 7.77 11.89
C LEU A 449 12.46 8.22 10.84
N SER A 450 12.27 9.42 10.29
CA SER A 450 13.23 10.05 9.37
C SER A 450 14.24 10.90 10.14
N HIS A 451 15.49 10.92 9.66
CA HIS A 451 16.60 11.61 10.35
C HIS A 451 17.66 12.12 9.39
N GLY A 452 18.39 13.15 9.80
CA GLY A 452 19.60 13.65 9.14
C GLY A 452 20.86 12.87 9.49
N THR A 453 22.00 13.26 8.92
CA THR A 453 23.33 12.73 9.29
C THR A 453 23.69 13.13 10.72
N ARG A 454 24.17 12.17 11.52
CA ARG A 454 24.57 12.34 12.94
C ARG A 454 23.45 12.87 13.84
N ASP A 455 22.21 12.84 13.36
CA ASP A 455 21.07 13.24 14.14
C ASP A 455 20.67 12.14 15.13
N ASN A 456 20.25 12.54 16.33
CA ASN A 456 19.67 11.66 17.33
C ASN A 456 18.20 12.02 17.44
N ARG A 457 17.32 11.14 16.95
CA ARG A 457 15.88 11.35 16.98
C ARG A 457 15.18 10.16 17.62
N ALA A 458 14.05 10.47 18.21
CA ALA A 458 13.13 9.49 18.78
C ALA A 458 11.73 9.74 18.26
N ASN A 459 10.98 8.65 18.09
CA ASN A 459 9.57 8.66 17.75
C ASN A 459 8.85 7.54 18.50
N ASN A 460 7.70 7.85 19.09
CA ASN A 460 6.83 6.84 19.67
C ASN A 460 6.14 6.05 18.56
N VAL A 461 6.00 4.76 18.78
CA VAL A 461 5.29 3.87 17.87
C VAL A 461 4.44 2.90 18.66
N THR A 462 3.24 2.67 18.17
CA THR A 462 2.40 1.53 18.59
C THR A 462 2.31 0.61 17.38
N VAL A 463 2.75 -0.65 17.52
CA VAL A 463 2.99 -1.54 16.39
C VAL A 463 2.68 -2.98 16.76
N ALA A 464 2.05 -3.72 15.83
CA ALA A 464 1.80 -5.16 15.94
C ALA A 464 3.11 -5.95 16.05
N LEU A 465 3.06 -7.07 16.74
CA LEU A 465 4.08 -8.12 16.72
C LEU A 465 3.73 -9.16 15.66
N ASP A 466 4.73 -9.86 15.13
CA ASP A 466 4.45 -11.04 14.31
C ASP A 466 4.02 -12.25 15.17
N ALA A 467 3.69 -13.36 14.52
CA ALA A 467 3.23 -14.57 15.19
C ALA A 467 4.25 -15.16 16.19
N ASP A 468 5.53 -14.86 16.02
CA ASP A 468 6.62 -15.27 16.91
C ASP A 468 6.86 -14.25 18.05
N GLY A 469 6.08 -13.17 18.12
CA GLY A 469 6.25 -12.09 19.10
C GLY A 469 7.47 -11.21 18.82
N MET A 470 7.89 -11.10 17.57
CA MET A 470 9.07 -10.33 17.15
C MET A 470 8.69 -9.03 16.45
N LEU A 471 9.65 -8.11 16.37
CA LEU A 471 9.63 -6.93 15.52
C LEU A 471 10.78 -6.96 14.52
N SER A 472 10.50 -6.46 13.33
CA SER A 472 11.49 -6.19 12.28
C SER A 472 11.82 -4.71 12.22
N VAL A 473 13.08 -4.37 12.00
CA VAL A 473 13.54 -3.00 11.74
C VAL A 473 14.36 -2.99 10.46
N VAL A 474 14.11 -2.00 9.60
CA VAL A 474 14.92 -1.74 8.41
C VAL A 474 15.36 -0.29 8.35
N PHE A 475 16.58 -0.06 7.87
CA PHE A 475 17.11 1.27 7.60
C PHE A 475 17.07 1.57 6.11
N LEU A 476 16.27 2.56 5.70
CA LEU A 476 16.18 3.05 4.32
C LEU A 476 17.17 4.20 4.15
N GLY A 477 18.43 3.89 3.82
CA GLY A 477 19.50 4.84 3.62
C GLY A 477 20.75 4.16 3.08
N SER A 478 21.67 4.92 2.49
CA SER A 478 22.90 4.40 1.86
C SER A 478 24.03 4.12 2.85
N GLY A 479 23.91 4.54 4.10
CA GLY A 479 24.95 4.41 5.13
C GLY A 479 24.61 3.38 6.19
N ARG A 480 24.91 3.74 7.45
CA ARG A 480 24.65 2.89 8.62
C ARG A 480 24.17 3.71 9.81
N THR A 481 23.41 3.06 10.70
CA THR A 481 22.91 3.68 11.92
C THR A 481 22.84 2.70 13.08
N HIS A 482 22.81 3.20 14.30
CA HIS A 482 22.41 2.43 15.48
C HIS A 482 20.96 2.70 15.83
N VAL A 483 20.30 1.68 16.38
CA VAL A 483 18.88 1.70 16.74
C VAL A 483 18.72 1.32 18.20
N VAL A 484 17.80 2.03 18.86
CA VAL A 484 17.36 1.76 20.23
C VAL A 484 15.85 1.68 20.24
N PHE A 485 15.29 0.73 21.00
CA PHE A 485 13.85 0.63 21.23
C PHE A 485 13.58 0.42 22.72
N ASP A 486 12.82 1.33 23.30
CA ASP A 486 12.38 1.31 24.70
C ASP A 486 10.87 1.08 24.72
N VAL A 487 10.39 -0.08 25.21
CA VAL A 487 8.96 -0.39 25.34
C VAL A 487 8.36 0.34 26.54
N THR A 488 7.14 0.86 26.41
CA THR A 488 6.37 1.55 27.45
C THR A 488 5.06 0.85 27.80
N GLY A 489 4.67 -0.15 26.99
CA GLY A 489 3.52 -0.99 27.24
C GLY A 489 3.33 -2.03 26.16
N TYR A 490 2.43 -2.97 26.41
CA TYR A 490 2.06 -4.03 25.48
C TYR A 490 0.55 -4.24 25.45
N PHE A 491 0.10 -4.97 24.45
CA PHE A 491 -1.32 -5.26 24.23
C PHE A 491 -1.53 -6.77 24.12
N THR A 492 -2.59 -7.27 24.80
CA THR A 492 -3.00 -8.68 24.78
C THR A 492 -4.45 -8.83 24.31
N ALA A 493 -4.77 -9.96 23.71
CA ALA A 493 -6.10 -10.28 23.17
C ALA A 493 -7.07 -10.75 24.29
N ASP A 494 -6.92 -10.23 25.49
CA ASP A 494 -7.77 -10.54 26.64
C ASP A 494 -8.41 -9.26 27.20
N ASP A 495 -9.23 -9.39 28.25
CA ASP A 495 -9.93 -8.29 28.89
C ASP A 495 -9.30 -7.86 30.23
N THR A 496 -8.06 -8.26 30.50
CA THR A 496 -7.39 -8.00 31.78
C THR A 496 -6.68 -6.67 31.87
N GLY A 497 -6.42 -6.04 30.71
CA GLY A 497 -5.74 -4.76 30.61
C GLY A 497 -6.67 -3.55 30.62
N ALA A 498 -6.09 -2.40 30.37
CA ALA A 498 -6.78 -1.12 30.29
C ALA A 498 -7.35 -0.85 28.89
N THR A 499 -8.45 -0.10 28.84
CA THR A 499 -9.08 0.38 27.60
C THR A 499 -8.89 1.88 27.44
N PHE A 500 -8.93 2.36 26.21
CA PHE A 500 -8.62 3.73 25.83
C PHE A 500 -9.85 4.63 25.84
N PHE A 501 -9.65 5.86 26.29
CA PHE A 501 -10.63 6.95 26.26
C PHE A 501 -9.97 8.16 25.60
N PRO A 502 -10.32 8.49 24.36
CA PRO A 502 -9.76 9.64 23.67
C PRO A 502 -10.25 10.96 24.30
N LEU A 503 -9.39 11.98 24.26
CA LEU A 503 -9.68 13.32 24.74
C LEU A 503 -9.45 14.34 23.62
N THR A 504 -10.20 15.44 23.65
CA THR A 504 -9.77 16.67 22.98
C THR A 504 -8.44 17.10 23.60
N PRO A 505 -7.40 17.36 22.77
CA PRO A 505 -6.07 17.64 23.26
C PRO A 505 -6.05 18.79 24.29
N SER A 506 -5.45 18.56 25.45
CA SER A 506 -5.43 19.52 26.56
C SER A 506 -4.03 19.65 27.16
N ARG A 507 -3.57 20.89 27.38
CA ARG A 507 -2.24 21.16 27.92
C ARG A 507 -2.18 20.97 29.43
N LEU A 508 -1.40 19.98 29.88
CA LEU A 508 -1.20 19.68 31.30
C LEU A 508 0.12 20.26 31.86
N LEU A 509 1.12 20.47 31.02
CA LEU A 509 2.41 21.07 31.36
C LEU A 509 2.82 22.10 30.32
N ASP A 510 3.18 23.30 30.74
CA ASP A 510 3.95 24.30 29.98
C ASP A 510 4.84 25.14 30.91
N SER A 511 6.13 24.84 30.93
CA SER A 511 7.07 25.48 31.83
C SER A 511 7.22 27.00 31.56
N ARG A 512 6.93 27.47 30.36
CA ARG A 512 6.99 28.89 29.99
C ARG A 512 5.83 29.67 30.63
N ARG A 513 4.67 29.05 30.76
CA ARG A 513 3.43 29.67 31.28
C ARG A 513 3.08 29.28 32.71
N GLY A 514 3.82 28.34 33.31
CA GLY A 514 3.55 27.84 34.66
C GLY A 514 2.37 26.86 34.72
N ILE A 515 1.92 26.33 33.57
CA ILE A 515 0.90 25.29 33.54
C ILE A 515 1.50 24.01 34.13
N GLY A 516 0.76 23.32 34.96
CA GLY A 516 1.25 22.13 35.68
C GLY A 516 1.94 22.45 37.02
N GLY A 517 1.88 23.70 37.47
CA GLY A 517 2.56 24.15 38.69
C GLY A 517 4.08 24.34 38.55
N ILE A 518 4.62 24.16 37.34
CA ILE A 518 6.06 24.26 37.03
C ILE A 518 6.27 25.50 36.17
N LYS A 519 6.88 26.55 36.73
CA LYS A 519 7.24 27.78 36.02
C LYS A 519 8.77 27.89 35.84
N GLY A 520 9.19 28.29 34.66
CA GLY A 520 10.59 28.47 34.29
C GLY A 520 11.23 27.22 33.71
N ARG A 521 12.36 27.42 33.03
CA ARG A 521 13.08 26.36 32.30
C ARG A 521 13.52 25.23 33.22
N PHE A 522 13.52 24.03 32.69
CA PHE A 522 14.15 22.87 33.34
C PHE A 522 15.66 22.99 33.24
N VAL A 523 16.35 22.81 34.35
CA VAL A 523 17.81 22.76 34.43
C VAL A 523 18.26 21.30 34.32
N ALA A 524 19.33 21.06 33.54
CA ALA A 524 19.88 19.73 33.33
C ALA A 524 20.14 18.98 34.65
N GLY A 525 19.64 17.74 34.71
CA GLY A 525 19.84 16.89 35.86
C GLY A 525 18.90 17.17 37.04
N ARG A 526 17.90 18.05 36.89
CA ARG A 526 16.86 18.30 37.91
C ARG A 526 15.52 17.85 37.40
N ASP A 527 14.99 16.79 38.00
CA ASP A 527 13.66 16.29 37.71
C ASP A 527 12.57 17.09 38.45
N LYS A 528 11.39 17.09 37.91
CA LYS A 528 10.17 17.65 38.49
C LYS A 528 8.98 16.74 38.23
N THR A 529 8.00 16.78 39.08
CA THR A 529 6.76 16.01 38.94
C THR A 529 5.58 16.97 38.81
N PHE A 530 4.59 16.61 37.96
CA PHE A 530 3.35 17.36 37.80
C PHE A 530 2.13 16.44 37.88
N GLN A 531 1.00 16.99 38.34
CA GLN A 531 -0.27 16.29 38.43
C GLN A 531 -0.92 16.13 37.08
N VAL A 532 -1.39 14.91 36.75
CA VAL A 532 -2.08 14.54 35.52
C VAL A 532 -3.54 14.25 35.76
N THR A 533 -3.85 13.32 36.70
CA THR A 533 -5.25 12.98 37.03
C THR A 533 -5.97 14.16 37.67
N GLY A 534 -7.29 14.25 37.43
CA GLY A 534 -8.12 15.39 37.82
C GLY A 534 -7.96 16.63 36.98
N ARG A 535 -7.20 16.58 35.87
CA ARG A 535 -6.91 17.70 34.99
C ARG A 535 -7.07 17.30 33.52
N GLY A 536 -7.48 18.25 32.65
CA GLY A 536 -7.60 18.05 31.23
C GLY A 536 -8.50 16.88 30.80
N GLY A 537 -9.50 16.54 31.63
CA GLY A 537 -10.40 15.40 31.37
C GLY A 537 -9.89 14.04 31.86
N VAL A 538 -8.68 13.95 32.43
CA VAL A 538 -8.12 12.67 32.91
C VAL A 538 -8.69 12.34 34.30
N PRO A 539 -9.43 11.24 34.48
CA PRO A 539 -10.05 10.87 35.80
C PRO A 539 -9.00 10.39 36.81
N ALA A 540 -9.41 10.33 38.09
CA ALA A 540 -8.51 9.99 39.19
C ALA A 540 -7.98 8.55 39.16
N ASN A 541 -8.73 7.64 38.55
CA ASN A 541 -8.40 6.21 38.41
C ASN A 541 -7.69 5.85 37.11
N ALA A 542 -7.23 6.83 36.30
CA ALA A 542 -6.46 6.55 35.13
C ALA A 542 -5.12 5.86 35.49
N VAL A 543 -4.75 4.82 34.75
CA VAL A 543 -3.51 4.04 34.95
C VAL A 543 -2.39 4.48 34.03
N ALA A 544 -2.75 5.04 32.88
CA ALA A 544 -1.81 5.58 31.90
C ALA A 544 -2.44 6.74 31.09
N VAL A 545 -1.62 7.52 30.43
CA VAL A 545 -2.06 8.57 29.52
C VAL A 545 -1.29 8.50 28.21
N THR A 546 -1.98 8.90 27.14
CA THR A 546 -1.38 9.16 25.82
C THR A 546 -1.37 10.66 25.58
N GLY A 547 -0.29 11.18 25.02
CA GLY A 547 -0.15 12.59 24.76
C GLY A 547 1.09 12.93 23.96
N ASN A 548 1.28 14.23 23.70
CA ASN A 548 2.40 14.76 22.97
C ASN A 548 3.37 15.50 23.90
N PHE A 549 4.61 15.03 23.97
CA PHE A 549 5.67 15.63 24.78
C PHE A 549 6.55 16.51 23.89
N THR A 550 6.67 17.79 24.21
CA THR A 550 7.41 18.77 23.40
C THR A 550 8.56 19.37 24.18
N LEU A 551 9.75 19.33 23.58
CA LEU A 551 10.98 19.99 24.03
C LEU A 551 11.17 21.26 23.20
N VAL A 552 11.33 22.40 23.88
CA VAL A 552 11.37 23.71 23.22
C VAL A 552 12.72 24.40 23.47
N LYS A 553 13.42 24.71 22.38
CA LYS A 553 14.64 25.52 22.32
C LYS A 553 15.62 25.22 23.46
N PRO A 554 16.16 24.00 23.59
CA PRO A 554 17.18 23.70 24.58
C PRO A 554 18.43 24.54 24.34
N THR A 555 19.14 24.89 25.41
CA THR A 555 20.39 25.68 25.31
C THR A 555 21.59 24.87 24.89
N ALA A 556 21.49 23.54 24.89
CA ALA A 556 22.51 22.60 24.45
C ALA A 556 21.90 21.34 23.84
N LEU A 557 22.73 20.52 23.17
CA LEU A 557 22.37 19.15 22.81
C LEU A 557 22.00 18.35 24.07
N GLY A 558 20.90 17.60 24.01
CA GLY A 558 20.47 16.76 25.13
C GLY A 558 19.23 15.96 24.82
N TRP A 559 18.61 15.42 25.90
CA TRP A 559 17.39 14.63 25.80
C TRP A 559 16.44 14.93 26.95
N ALA A 560 15.19 14.66 26.74
CA ALA A 560 14.16 14.77 27.75
C ALA A 560 13.47 13.42 27.98
N PHE A 561 12.99 13.23 29.20
CA PHE A 561 12.24 12.06 29.63
C PHE A 561 10.91 12.48 30.25
N VAL A 562 9.85 11.70 30.00
CA VAL A 562 8.60 11.72 30.71
C VAL A 562 8.19 10.29 31.08
N GLY A 563 7.74 10.06 32.32
CA GLY A 563 7.37 8.73 32.79
C GLY A 563 6.85 8.71 34.21
N PRO A 564 6.56 7.53 34.77
CA PRO A 564 5.95 7.37 36.09
C PRO A 564 6.88 7.81 37.25
N SER A 565 8.16 7.90 36.97
CA SER A 565 9.17 8.32 37.97
C SER A 565 10.31 9.04 37.25
N ALA A 566 10.74 10.16 37.77
CA ALA A 566 11.86 10.94 37.24
C ALA A 566 13.13 10.80 38.12
N VAL A 567 13.36 9.66 38.74
CA VAL A 567 14.55 9.41 39.56
C VAL A 567 15.76 9.24 38.66
N LEU A 568 16.68 10.19 38.67
CA LEU A 568 17.85 10.31 37.82
C LEU A 568 18.78 9.10 37.81
N GLN A 569 18.90 8.41 38.91
CA GLN A 569 19.94 7.37 39.07
C GLN A 569 19.78 6.14 38.20
N ASN A 570 18.60 5.93 37.59
CA ASN A 570 18.29 4.72 36.82
C ASN A 570 17.64 4.97 35.45
N ILE A 571 17.44 6.23 35.00
CA ILE A 571 16.83 6.51 33.70
C ILE A 571 17.84 6.17 32.61
N ARG A 572 17.52 5.13 31.82
CA ARG A 572 18.32 4.66 30.68
C ARG A 572 17.62 4.90 29.33
N SER A 573 16.41 5.44 29.35
CA SER A 573 15.58 5.75 28.18
C SER A 573 15.42 7.26 28.00
N SER A 574 15.28 7.71 26.77
CA SER A 574 14.89 9.07 26.44
C SER A 574 13.55 9.04 25.71
N THR A 575 12.64 9.93 26.08
CA THR A 575 11.41 10.11 25.31
C THR A 575 11.67 10.96 24.07
N LEU A 576 12.59 11.93 24.15
CA LEU A 576 12.86 12.87 23.07
C LEU A 576 14.31 13.37 23.12
N ASN A 577 14.94 13.47 21.95
CA ASN A 577 16.30 13.99 21.78
C ASN A 577 16.25 15.26 20.93
N ALA A 578 17.06 16.27 21.23
CA ALA A 578 17.12 17.50 20.44
C ALA A 578 18.49 18.18 20.49
N ASP A 579 18.83 18.87 19.40
CA ASP A 579 19.97 19.73 19.29
C ASP A 579 19.70 21.10 19.95
N ARG A 580 20.74 21.87 20.16
CA ARG A 580 20.62 23.23 20.69
C ARG A 580 19.70 24.08 19.82
N GLY A 581 18.73 24.71 20.46
CA GLY A 581 17.79 25.65 19.81
C GLY A 581 16.65 24.98 19.04
N ASP A 582 16.68 23.69 18.86
CA ASP A 582 15.64 22.96 18.14
C ASP A 582 14.36 22.80 18.98
N THR A 583 13.22 22.72 18.33
CA THR A 583 11.93 22.39 18.95
C THR A 583 11.41 21.10 18.36
N ARG A 584 11.24 20.09 19.22
CA ARG A 584 10.77 18.75 18.81
C ARG A 584 9.62 18.29 19.67
N ALA A 585 8.74 17.54 19.06
CA ALA A 585 7.65 16.85 19.72
C ALA A 585 7.77 15.34 19.49
N ASN A 586 7.27 14.56 20.44
CA ASN A 586 7.14 13.11 20.35
C ASN A 586 5.84 12.68 21.04
N GLY A 587 4.99 11.91 20.34
CA GLY A 587 3.87 11.20 20.96
C GLY A 587 4.41 10.25 22.03
N THR A 588 3.61 9.98 23.04
CA THR A 588 4.00 9.00 24.07
C THR A 588 2.80 8.46 24.80
N THR A 589 2.79 7.15 25.03
CA THR A 589 1.86 6.49 25.93
C THR A 589 2.64 6.03 27.14
N VAL A 590 2.29 6.55 28.33
CA VAL A 590 3.09 6.35 29.53
C VAL A 590 2.22 6.01 30.74
N LYS A 591 2.71 5.04 31.54
CA LYS A 591 2.17 4.69 32.85
C LYS A 591 2.19 5.89 33.79
N LEU A 592 1.13 6.11 34.54
CA LEU A 592 1.09 7.11 35.60
C LEU A 592 1.86 6.61 36.84
N GLY A 593 2.49 7.52 37.54
CA GLY A 593 3.12 7.28 38.83
C GLY A 593 2.11 7.36 39.97
N PRO A 594 2.57 7.10 41.19
CA PRO A 594 1.72 7.21 42.41
C PRO A 594 1.01 8.55 42.47
N GLY A 595 -0.27 8.52 42.85
CA GLY A 595 -1.13 9.71 42.92
C GLY A 595 -1.51 10.32 41.56
N GLY A 596 -1.35 9.58 40.46
CA GLY A 596 -1.71 10.04 39.11
C GLY A 596 -0.80 11.14 38.57
N THR A 597 0.50 11.04 38.81
CA THR A 597 1.51 12.04 38.44
C THR A 597 2.45 11.53 37.33
N LEU A 598 3.12 12.45 36.64
CA LEU A 598 4.26 12.17 35.76
C LEU A 598 5.49 12.96 36.21
N GLY A 599 6.63 12.26 36.16
CA GLY A 599 7.95 12.85 36.33
C GLY A 599 8.52 13.29 34.98
N VAL A 600 9.24 14.42 34.96
CA VAL A 600 9.84 15.03 33.78
C VAL A 600 11.28 15.42 34.08
N LEU A 601 12.19 15.14 33.14
CA LEU A 601 13.60 15.45 33.25
C LEU A 601 14.13 16.05 31.95
N TRP A 602 14.96 17.08 32.05
CA TRP A 602 15.89 17.50 31.03
C TRP A 602 17.31 17.02 31.38
N SER A 603 17.98 16.37 30.44
CA SER A 603 19.37 15.90 30.57
C SER A 603 20.21 16.47 29.44
N GLY A 604 21.27 17.17 29.82
CA GLY A 604 22.22 17.82 28.93
C GLY A 604 23.50 18.22 29.73
N PRO A 605 24.42 18.99 29.13
CA PRO A 605 25.57 19.51 29.85
C PRO A 605 25.16 20.31 31.09
N PRO A 606 25.99 20.30 32.15
CA PRO A 606 25.72 21.03 33.39
C PRO A 606 25.34 22.50 33.11
N GLY A 607 24.29 22.99 33.76
CA GLY A 607 23.78 24.35 33.57
C GLY A 607 22.92 24.58 32.32
N SER A 608 22.83 23.62 31.40
CA SER A 608 21.94 23.73 30.24
C SER A 608 20.45 23.68 30.65
N THR A 609 19.59 24.31 29.86
CA THR A 609 18.17 24.44 30.17
C THR A 609 17.30 24.18 28.96
N ALA A 610 16.05 23.78 29.21
CA ALA A 610 15.02 23.60 28.19
C ALA A 610 13.62 23.93 28.74
N ASP A 611 12.70 24.30 27.86
CA ASP A 611 11.27 24.34 28.18
C ASP A 611 10.63 23.02 27.77
N LEU A 612 9.70 22.51 28.59
CA LEU A 612 9.00 21.26 28.37
C LEU A 612 7.46 21.49 28.43
N LEU A 613 6.76 20.83 27.52
CA LEU A 613 5.30 20.85 27.40
C LEU A 613 4.79 19.42 27.34
N PHE A 614 3.56 19.23 27.83
CA PHE A 614 2.82 17.97 27.68
C PHE A 614 1.36 18.26 27.38
N ASP A 615 0.89 17.76 26.25
CA ASP A 615 -0.50 17.83 25.81
C ASP A 615 -1.08 16.42 25.86
N VAL A 616 -2.10 16.18 26.70
CA VAL A 616 -2.80 14.88 26.77
C VAL A 616 -3.80 14.76 25.63
N THR A 617 -3.87 13.59 24.99
CA THR A 617 -4.81 13.26 23.90
C THR A 617 -5.74 12.10 24.27
N GLY A 618 -5.46 11.40 25.36
CA GLY A 618 -6.28 10.31 25.85
C GLY A 618 -5.75 9.72 27.15
N TYR A 619 -6.53 8.84 27.74
CA TYR A 619 -6.16 8.12 28.97
C TYR A 619 -6.63 6.66 28.91
N TRP A 620 -6.10 5.86 29.81
CA TRP A 620 -6.36 4.42 29.92
C TRP A 620 -6.92 4.10 31.31
N LEU A 621 -8.02 3.34 31.33
CA LEU A 621 -8.64 2.83 32.55
C LEU A 621 -8.62 1.30 32.55
N ASP A 622 -8.35 0.71 33.71
CA ASP A 622 -8.53 -0.73 33.87
C ASP A 622 -10.02 -1.11 33.67
N GLY A 623 -10.24 -2.20 32.96
CA GLY A 623 -11.57 -2.75 32.67
C GLY A 623 -12.05 -2.53 31.24
N PRO A 624 -13.21 -3.11 30.87
CA PRO A 624 -13.62 -3.28 29.47
C PRO A 624 -14.48 -2.14 28.90
N VAL A 625 -14.62 -1.01 29.57
CA VAL A 625 -15.64 0.02 29.26
C VAL A 625 -15.23 0.96 28.13
N GLY A 626 -13.94 1.18 27.96
CA GLY A 626 -13.40 2.04 26.90
C GLY A 626 -13.13 1.28 25.59
N SER A 627 -12.48 1.95 24.65
CA SER A 627 -12.17 1.38 23.35
C SER A 627 -10.96 0.45 23.42
N LYS A 628 -11.05 -0.70 22.75
CA LYS A 628 -9.97 -1.65 22.59
C LYS A 628 -9.11 -1.27 21.39
N PHE A 629 -7.83 -1.48 21.47
CA PHE A 629 -6.91 -1.26 20.35
C PHE A 629 -6.88 -2.48 19.45
N VAL A 630 -7.06 -2.27 18.15
CA VAL A 630 -6.87 -3.27 17.10
C VAL A 630 -5.64 -2.86 16.29
N PRO A 631 -4.51 -3.55 16.44
CA PRO A 631 -3.36 -3.28 15.62
C PRO A 631 -3.64 -3.69 14.18
N ILE A 632 -3.04 -2.98 13.23
CA ILE A 632 -3.01 -3.36 11.81
C ILE A 632 -1.58 -3.39 11.30
N GLU A 633 -1.36 -4.02 10.17
CA GLU A 633 -0.11 -3.89 9.46
C GLU A 633 0.07 -2.41 9.07
N PRO A 634 1.22 -1.78 9.41
CA PRO A 634 1.39 -0.35 9.16
C PRO A 634 1.17 0.01 7.69
N THR A 635 0.23 0.89 7.43
CA THR A 635 -0.26 1.18 6.07
C THR A 635 -0.36 2.68 5.85
N ARG A 636 0.05 3.14 4.65
CA ARG A 636 -0.04 4.55 4.26
C ARG A 636 -1.45 4.91 3.83
N PHE A 637 -2.12 5.77 4.60
CA PHE A 637 -3.46 6.29 4.35
C PHE A 637 -3.48 7.64 3.65
N VAL A 638 -2.42 8.42 3.84
CA VAL A 638 -2.30 9.75 3.23
C VAL A 638 -0.88 9.93 2.69
N ASP A 639 -0.78 10.38 1.44
CA ASP A 639 0.42 10.94 0.85
C ASP A 639 0.05 12.05 -0.14
N THR A 640 0.20 13.29 0.27
CA THR A 640 -0.17 14.45 -0.54
C THR A 640 0.70 14.65 -1.78
N ARG A 641 1.80 13.91 -1.92
CA ARG A 641 2.66 13.88 -3.11
C ARG A 641 2.15 12.88 -4.15
N ALA A 642 1.43 11.83 -3.70
CA ALA A 642 0.99 10.71 -4.51
C ALA A 642 -0.51 10.70 -4.83
N ASN A 643 -1.23 11.80 -4.51
CA ASN A 643 -2.69 11.89 -4.67
C ASN A 643 -3.48 10.84 -3.85
N LEU A 644 -3.04 10.60 -2.63
CA LEU A 644 -3.64 9.64 -1.72
C LEU A 644 -4.16 10.36 -0.45
N PRO A 645 -5.46 10.62 -0.26
CA PRO A 645 -6.55 10.66 -1.23
C PRO A 645 -6.66 12.00 -1.98
N PHE A 646 -5.79 12.96 -1.73
CA PHE A 646 -5.78 14.27 -2.41
C PHE A 646 -4.36 14.71 -2.74
N THR A 647 -4.23 15.58 -3.73
CA THR A 647 -2.95 16.06 -4.28
C THR A 647 -2.57 17.44 -3.80
N GLY A 648 -1.27 17.67 -3.72
CA GLY A 648 -0.67 18.96 -3.48
C GLY A 648 -0.37 19.23 -2.01
N PRO A 649 0.47 20.24 -1.76
CA PRO A 649 0.85 20.58 -0.40
C PRO A 649 -0.31 21.24 0.33
N ILE A 650 -0.35 21.08 1.65
CA ILE A 650 -1.24 21.86 2.51
C ILE A 650 -0.67 23.26 2.71
N HIS A 651 -1.56 24.26 2.67
CA HIS A 651 -1.23 25.67 2.85
C HIS A 651 -1.45 26.11 4.30
N VAL A 652 -0.85 27.25 4.65
CA VAL A 652 -1.05 27.88 5.97
C VAL A 652 -2.53 28.14 6.26
N ASN A 653 -2.94 27.93 7.51
CA ASN A 653 -4.31 28.11 8.00
C ASN A 653 -5.36 27.29 7.21
N SER A 654 -4.90 26.25 6.49
CA SER A 654 -5.79 25.33 5.80
C SER A 654 -5.91 24.06 6.64
N ALA A 655 -7.12 23.73 7.03
CA ALA A 655 -7.44 22.43 7.61
C ALA A 655 -7.97 21.52 6.51
N VAL A 656 -7.50 20.27 6.52
CA VAL A 656 -8.04 19.22 5.67
C VAL A 656 -8.71 18.17 6.53
N THR A 657 -9.91 17.73 6.13
CA THR A 657 -10.66 16.65 6.78
C THR A 657 -10.44 15.38 5.99
N ILE A 658 -10.08 14.31 6.68
CA ILE A 658 -9.69 13.03 6.10
C ILE A 658 -10.60 11.95 6.67
N PRO A 659 -11.46 11.30 5.87
CA PRO A 659 -12.21 10.14 6.32
C PRO A 659 -11.26 8.98 6.59
N MET A 660 -11.44 8.31 7.72
CA MET A 660 -10.57 7.22 8.19
C MET A 660 -11.36 5.92 8.42
N ALA A 661 -12.48 6.00 9.16
CA ALA A 661 -13.32 4.83 9.44
C ALA A 661 -13.87 4.20 8.16
N GLY A 662 -13.83 2.87 8.07
CA GLY A 662 -14.25 2.11 6.89
C GLY A 662 -13.26 2.16 5.72
N ARG A 663 -12.06 2.74 5.91
CA ARG A 663 -11.01 2.73 4.88
C ARG A 663 -9.88 1.78 5.26
N GLY A 664 -9.35 1.05 4.28
CA GLY A 664 -8.33 0.04 4.53
C GLY A 664 -8.84 -0.97 5.55
N ASP A 665 -8.01 -1.23 6.55
CA ASP A 665 -8.32 -2.18 7.62
C ASP A 665 -8.98 -1.50 8.84
N ILE A 666 -9.39 -0.22 8.76
CA ILE A 666 -10.04 0.49 9.87
C ILE A 666 -11.54 0.17 9.87
N ASP A 667 -12.01 -0.42 10.98
CA ASP A 667 -13.44 -0.72 11.16
C ASP A 667 -14.31 0.54 10.98
N PRO A 668 -15.47 0.44 10.30
CA PRO A 668 -16.42 1.56 10.18
C PRO A 668 -16.89 2.13 11.52
N ASN A 669 -16.87 1.33 12.59
CA ASN A 669 -17.26 1.75 13.94
C ASN A 669 -16.07 2.22 14.79
N ALA A 670 -14.88 2.36 14.23
CA ALA A 670 -13.72 2.88 14.96
C ALA A 670 -14.00 4.28 15.49
N ASP A 671 -13.61 4.55 16.74
CA ASP A 671 -13.74 5.85 17.40
C ASP A 671 -12.40 6.58 17.60
N GLY A 672 -11.29 5.93 17.24
CA GLY A 672 -9.95 6.50 17.28
C GLY A 672 -8.97 5.75 16.40
N ILE A 673 -7.82 6.35 16.15
CA ILE A 673 -6.71 5.78 15.36
C ILE A 673 -5.38 6.03 16.05
N ALA A 674 -4.45 5.10 15.83
CA ALA A 674 -3.03 5.22 16.15
C ALA A 674 -2.21 5.26 14.87
N GLY A 675 -1.25 6.17 14.78
CA GLY A 675 -0.49 6.30 13.55
C GLY A 675 0.73 7.20 13.68
N ASN A 676 1.33 7.50 12.53
CA ASN A 676 2.51 8.34 12.40
C ASN A 676 2.28 9.45 11.37
N LEU A 677 2.41 10.70 11.80
CA LEU A 677 2.37 11.87 10.94
C LEU A 677 3.79 12.22 10.50
N THR A 678 4.01 12.37 9.20
CA THR A 678 5.27 12.83 8.63
C THR A 678 5.07 14.16 7.91
N ALA A 679 5.79 15.19 8.29
CA ALA A 679 5.88 16.45 7.54
C ALA A 679 7.15 16.43 6.67
N THR A 680 7.02 16.82 5.40
CA THR A 680 8.14 16.81 4.43
C THR A 680 8.03 17.95 3.42
N ALA A 681 9.16 18.31 2.78
CA ALA A 681 9.23 19.37 1.77
C ALA A 681 8.66 20.73 2.25
N GLN A 682 8.85 21.05 3.53
CA GLN A 682 8.37 22.29 4.12
C GLN A 682 9.11 23.50 3.55
N THR A 683 8.37 24.50 3.08
CA THR A 683 8.95 25.72 2.53
C THR A 683 9.42 26.69 3.61
N ILE A 684 8.84 26.60 4.82
CA ILE A 684 9.25 27.35 6.02
C ILE A 684 9.10 26.49 7.28
N ALA A 685 9.67 26.95 8.40
CA ALA A 685 9.48 26.31 9.72
C ALA A 685 8.03 26.48 10.20
N GLY A 686 7.51 25.46 10.87
CA GLY A 686 6.14 25.46 11.38
C GLY A 686 5.81 24.24 12.23
N TYR A 687 4.53 24.01 12.42
CA TYR A 687 4.02 22.80 13.06
C TYR A 687 2.73 22.33 12.40
N MET A 688 2.40 21.08 12.61
CA MET A 688 1.09 20.51 12.26
C MET A 688 0.42 19.96 13.50
N ALA A 689 -0.91 19.99 13.48
CA ALA A 689 -1.72 19.38 14.52
C ALA A 689 -2.78 18.45 13.90
N VAL A 690 -3.01 17.33 14.56
CA VAL A 690 -4.05 16.35 14.22
C VAL A 690 -5.08 16.35 15.35
N ALA A 691 -6.35 16.47 15.00
CA ALA A 691 -7.47 16.45 15.92
C ALA A 691 -8.68 15.74 15.28
N PRO A 692 -9.73 15.43 16.05
CA PRO A 692 -10.96 14.88 15.49
C PRO A 692 -11.61 15.80 14.44
N LYS A 693 -11.48 17.11 14.62
CA LYS A 693 -12.05 18.14 13.75
C LYS A 693 -11.32 19.47 13.97
N TRP A 694 -11.30 20.31 12.93
CA TRP A 694 -10.95 21.73 13.02
C TRP A 694 -12.10 22.59 12.49
N ASP A 695 -12.51 23.61 13.24
CA ASP A 695 -13.47 24.60 12.74
C ASP A 695 -12.76 25.68 11.91
N PRO A 696 -13.43 26.28 10.90
CA PRO A 696 -12.84 27.30 10.08
C PRO A 696 -12.27 28.47 10.89
N GLY A 697 -10.98 28.76 10.72
CA GLY A 697 -10.27 29.82 11.45
C GLY A 697 -9.80 29.46 12.86
N GLU A 698 -9.97 28.23 13.28
CA GLU A 698 -9.44 27.74 14.56
C GLU A 698 -7.92 27.64 14.49
N ILE A 699 -7.23 28.17 15.50
CA ILE A 699 -5.78 28.09 15.65
C ILE A 699 -5.46 27.02 16.72
N PRO A 700 -4.66 25.98 16.38
CA PRO A 700 -4.30 24.95 17.33
C PRO A 700 -3.56 25.51 18.56
N THR A 701 -3.98 25.12 19.74
CA THR A 701 -3.27 25.44 21.00
C THR A 701 -2.19 24.42 21.35
N PHE A 702 -2.11 23.35 20.57
CA PHE A 702 -1.11 22.27 20.68
C PHE A 702 -0.51 21.97 19.31
N SER A 703 0.57 21.19 19.27
CA SER A 703 1.16 20.68 18.02
C SER A 703 1.36 19.18 18.12
N THR A 704 1.03 18.45 17.05
CA THR A 704 1.42 17.03 16.93
C THR A 704 2.89 16.94 16.51
N ILE A 705 3.34 17.77 15.57
CA ILE A 705 4.72 17.75 15.07
C ILE A 705 5.24 19.17 14.85
N ASN A 706 6.51 19.41 15.19
CA ASN A 706 7.21 20.68 14.96
C ASN A 706 8.42 20.42 14.06
N PHE A 707 8.67 21.33 13.11
CA PHE A 707 9.74 21.17 12.13
C PHE A 707 10.34 22.52 11.68
N PRO A 708 11.67 22.59 11.44
CA PRO A 708 12.29 23.67 10.69
C PRO A 708 12.04 23.51 9.18
N LYS A 709 12.40 24.51 8.40
CA LYS A 709 12.33 24.45 6.93
C LYS A 709 13.17 23.29 6.39
N GLY A 710 12.56 22.47 5.51
CA GLY A 710 13.23 21.42 4.74
C GLY A 710 13.65 20.19 5.52
N ASP A 711 13.31 20.06 6.81
CA ASP A 711 13.66 18.89 7.63
C ASP A 711 12.49 17.93 7.74
N THR A 712 12.57 16.77 7.09
CA THR A 712 11.54 15.73 7.19
C THR A 712 11.48 15.16 8.60
N ARG A 713 10.30 15.25 9.22
CA ARG A 713 10.05 14.79 10.59
C ARG A 713 8.83 13.91 10.69
N ASN A 714 8.88 13.00 11.66
CA ASN A 714 7.81 12.08 12.00
C ASN A 714 7.43 12.26 13.46
N ASN A 715 6.15 12.03 13.77
CA ASN A 715 5.66 11.90 15.14
C ASN A 715 4.50 10.92 15.23
N GLY A 716 4.58 9.97 16.18
CA GLY A 716 3.47 9.08 16.52
C GLY A 716 2.33 9.84 17.18
N PHE A 717 1.09 9.42 16.93
CA PHE A 717 -0.09 10.00 17.54
C PHE A 717 -1.18 8.95 17.76
N ASP A 718 -1.98 9.15 18.81
CA ASP A 718 -3.26 8.50 19.01
C ASP A 718 -4.32 9.60 19.13
N VAL A 719 -5.37 9.53 18.32
CA VAL A 719 -6.41 10.57 18.23
C VAL A 719 -7.79 9.98 18.04
N ALA A 720 -8.80 10.61 18.68
CA ALA A 720 -10.19 10.30 18.41
C ALA A 720 -10.58 10.57 16.97
N LEU A 721 -11.52 9.81 16.43
CA LEU A 721 -12.21 10.16 15.20
C LEU A 721 -13.34 11.17 15.48
N GLY A 722 -13.47 12.13 14.61
CA GLY A 722 -14.53 13.12 14.62
C GLY A 722 -15.79 12.66 13.90
N PRO A 723 -16.74 13.58 13.68
CA PRO A 723 -17.97 13.28 12.95
C PRO A 723 -17.71 12.63 11.60
N GLY A 724 -18.44 11.56 11.29
CA GLY A 724 -18.27 10.78 10.06
C GLY A 724 -16.98 9.94 10.02
N GLY A 725 -16.41 9.61 11.19
CA GLY A 725 -15.21 8.76 11.27
C GLY A 725 -13.95 9.41 10.68
N SER A 726 -13.79 10.71 10.81
CA SER A 726 -12.71 11.48 10.17
C SER A 726 -11.73 12.09 11.16
N ILE A 727 -10.56 12.50 10.66
CA ILE A 727 -9.62 13.39 11.38
C ILE A 727 -9.45 14.70 10.62
N GLY A 728 -9.07 15.74 11.36
CA GLY A 728 -8.63 17.02 10.81
C GLY A 728 -7.12 17.20 10.96
N VAL A 729 -6.46 17.65 9.90
CA VAL A 729 -5.03 18.02 9.90
C VAL A 729 -4.90 19.49 9.53
N ILE A 730 -4.16 20.25 10.33
CA ILE A 730 -3.90 21.67 10.07
C ILE A 730 -2.40 21.97 10.07
N TYR A 731 -1.99 22.91 9.21
CA TYR A 731 -0.62 23.42 9.14
C TYR A 731 -0.55 24.88 9.55
N GLU A 732 0.28 25.18 10.54
CA GLU A 732 0.46 26.51 11.12
C GLU A 732 1.93 26.95 11.09
N PRO A 733 2.38 27.68 10.08
CA PRO A 733 3.65 28.41 10.08
C PRO A 733 3.47 29.84 10.62
N THR A 734 4.56 30.47 10.99
CA THR A 734 4.56 31.88 11.45
C THR A 734 4.26 32.90 10.34
N LEU A 735 4.46 32.55 9.08
CA LEU A 735 4.21 33.38 7.87
C LEU A 735 4.05 32.45 6.69
N GLY A 736 3.18 32.69 5.76
CA GLY A 736 2.84 31.92 4.57
C GLY A 736 3.79 30.75 4.25
N GLY A 737 3.35 29.75 3.61
CA GLY A 737 4.18 28.57 3.30
C GLY A 737 3.34 27.32 3.04
N THR A 738 4.02 26.26 2.62
CA THR A 738 3.42 24.98 2.30
C THR A 738 4.22 23.83 2.88
N THR A 739 3.54 22.69 3.12
CA THR A 739 4.18 21.43 3.46
C THR A 739 3.45 20.27 2.80
N HIS A 740 4.17 19.24 2.43
CA HIS A 740 3.60 17.92 2.17
C HIS A 740 3.57 17.11 3.45
N PHE A 741 2.62 16.20 3.54
CA PHE A 741 2.59 15.27 4.67
C PHE A 741 2.11 13.87 4.24
N THR A 742 2.47 12.89 5.09
CA THR A 742 1.93 11.54 5.02
C THR A 742 1.37 11.14 6.37
N ILE A 743 0.37 10.24 6.34
CA ILE A 743 -0.14 9.58 7.52
C ILE A 743 -0.07 8.07 7.29
N ASP A 744 0.65 7.40 8.16
CA ASP A 744 0.79 5.95 8.22
C ASP A 744 0.05 5.45 9.46
N ILE A 745 -0.95 4.58 9.30
CA ILE A 745 -1.76 4.04 10.41
C ILE A 745 -1.20 2.70 10.84
N THR A 746 -1.14 2.48 12.14
CA THR A 746 -0.62 1.26 12.79
C THR A 746 -1.70 0.52 13.59
N GLY A 747 -2.87 1.11 13.75
CA GLY A 747 -4.01 0.52 14.41
C GLY A 747 -5.16 1.51 14.59
N TYR A 748 -6.26 0.99 15.10
CA TYR A 748 -7.44 1.78 15.43
C TYR A 748 -8.04 1.35 16.77
N PHE A 749 -8.89 2.19 17.31
CA PHE A 749 -9.64 1.93 18.54
C PHE A 749 -11.09 1.64 18.19
N ILE A 750 -11.64 0.56 18.78
CA ILE A 750 -13.03 0.17 18.60
C ILE A 750 -13.74 0.20 19.95
N PRO A 751 -14.90 0.88 20.07
CA PRO A 751 -15.65 0.91 21.30
C PRO A 751 -15.97 -0.50 21.78
N ALA A 752 -15.97 -0.72 23.08
CA ALA A 752 -16.56 -1.93 23.64
C ALA A 752 -18.00 -2.01 23.15
N SER A 753 -18.40 -3.13 22.55
CA SER A 753 -19.81 -3.36 22.21
C SER A 753 -20.64 -3.12 23.47
N SER A 754 -21.63 -2.23 23.39
CA SER A 754 -22.59 -2.07 24.49
C SER A 754 -23.14 -3.45 24.85
N PRO A 755 -23.22 -3.79 26.16
CA PRO A 755 -23.67 -5.09 26.62
C PRO A 755 -25.09 -5.39 26.17
#